data_33769b474c0c3032e05833c0e448ebf7
#
_entry.id   33769b474c0c3032e05833c0e448ebf7
#
_cell.length_a   1.000
_cell.length_b   1.000
_cell.length_c   1.000
_cell.angle_alpha   90.00
_cell.angle_beta   90.00
_cell.angle_gamma   90.00
#
_symmetry.space_group_name_H-M   'P 1'
#
loop_
_entity.id
_entity.type
_entity.pdbx_description
1 polymer ?
#
loop_
_entity_poly.entity_id
_entity_poly.type
_entity_poly.pdbx_seq_one_letter_code
_entity_poly.pdbx_strand_id
1 'polypeptide(L)'
;MGSPRPRWGRRLARLGGRVRRSLGSVDWILSAVPGWAPAYLALWCLILLSDALSEPTLPAVRGVSLVVLAILSVHAIGQRWRGGFSKHDGAYLVLMLLGAVGSFLDTAATPLFAAAWIAGTVGLDRRTRDAPALTRCVAMIGVVGAVLSRSPWLWNAVNRLAVSLTTALFSWAGGGGLGASASGLSALLLVSPCLVWAAVRGQRHRFVPVVTAIALFLVHAGSSSLFGFSPRHRLAVELVYVALLLLLCVGVVRGQRRFAGVRRPRWWAVVPALVFLFVFACGMSWLPELAPGRRYAEPRIVLFVDHSLLGSWSTPADAAPGAAFSGANFGQFPEYAGAAGHRVVTGYEIDEERIDDVDLVVIINPGAPFSEEEKETLYAFVKSGGGLLVLGDHTNMGGIMDAVNGLTAPLGLSLAFDSAVSLDPGWSRALCVLPPFSERFRPIDVPVSIGASVDAAVHPAVAPFLVGRRAFSDPGVAENIERALLGNLAFDRGERYGDVVLAAVRYLGRGKVALFGDTSVFQSSALILSYEFTDGLIRWLTDGTGAWRAPFAGVLALLLLFGSALLLDRPDALVSGVVAIVFTAGVLCGTTIAVSPKDVGPMTGPTALIDAGHGNLIRWDPLHTSGVEGLGVNLARNGFLPFVHHKGLVGSLPSPQSVVVSVAPTRSYSQREIRDLLEWVEDGGGLIVTTGWPQSTALAPFLADIGISVSPVPLGAVRPDVVSLDVQPQLPSAWPLETSPEWAPLGSVEWDDARYTVIAERSIGLGRIVVVGDNGVFLNENLEGKDYAYVENTALLSTLLSRPRGVEDPS
;
A
#
# COMPACT_ATOMS: atom_id res chain seq x y z
N MET A 1 10.04 -62.05 21.67
CA MET A 1 9.05 -61.27 20.94
C MET A 1 9.46 -59.79 20.99
N GLY A 2 10.08 -59.26 19.93
CA GLY A 2 10.56 -57.89 19.84
C GLY A 2 9.47 -56.99 19.31
N SER A 3 9.14 -55.95 20.04
CA SER A 3 8.17 -54.92 19.62
C SER A 3 8.67 -54.15 18.38
N PRO A 4 7.85 -53.89 17.39
CA PRO A 4 8.27 -53.12 16.21
C PRO A 4 8.46 -51.63 16.59
N ARG A 5 9.69 -51.14 16.46
CA ARG A 5 9.98 -49.69 16.60
C ARG A 5 9.16 -48.92 15.57
N PRO A 6 8.50 -47.82 15.96
CA PRO A 6 7.60 -47.10 15.11
C PRO A 6 8.30 -46.54 13.86
N ARG A 7 7.68 -46.70 12.68
CA ARG A 7 8.16 -46.22 11.36
C ARG A 7 8.52 -44.75 11.30
N TRP A 8 8.00 -43.93 12.18
CA TRP A 8 8.29 -42.51 12.33
C TRP A 8 9.75 -42.19 12.70
N GLY A 9 10.37 -42.95 13.55
CA GLY A 9 11.78 -42.76 13.93
C GLY A 9 12.76 -42.89 12.79
N ARG A 10 12.47 -43.75 11.80
CA ARG A 10 13.31 -43.91 10.59
C ARG A 10 13.11 -42.81 9.58
N ARG A 11 11.92 -42.23 9.46
CA ARG A 11 11.68 -41.05 8.63
C ARG A 11 12.36 -39.80 9.18
N LEU A 12 12.28 -39.55 10.49
CA LEU A 12 12.97 -38.45 11.17
C LEU A 12 14.49 -38.59 11.09
N ALA A 13 15.03 -39.80 11.22
CA ALA A 13 16.46 -40.05 11.05
C ALA A 13 16.97 -39.81 9.62
N ARG A 14 16.15 -40.13 8.59
CA ARG A 14 16.49 -39.86 7.19
C ARG A 14 16.35 -38.38 6.83
N LEU A 15 15.35 -37.69 7.38
CA LEU A 15 15.23 -36.21 7.27
C LEU A 15 16.42 -35.53 7.98
N GLY A 16 16.77 -35.96 9.20
CA GLY A 16 17.94 -35.48 9.90
C GLY A 16 19.25 -35.67 9.13
N GLY A 17 19.38 -36.81 8.42
CA GLY A 17 20.54 -37.12 7.57
C GLY A 17 20.62 -36.25 6.27
N ARG A 18 19.48 -35.88 5.69
CA ARG A 18 19.43 -34.97 4.52
C ARG A 18 19.69 -33.50 4.95
N VAL A 19 19.05 -33.07 6.03
CA VAL A 19 19.30 -31.76 6.63
C VAL A 19 20.76 -31.61 7.04
N ARG A 20 21.37 -32.65 7.61
CA ARG A 20 22.77 -32.63 8.01
C ARG A 20 23.75 -32.52 6.83
N ARG A 21 23.42 -33.06 5.65
CA ARG A 21 24.23 -32.92 4.43
C ARG A 21 24.06 -31.54 3.80
N SER A 22 22.86 -31.00 3.73
CA SER A 22 22.61 -29.64 3.25
C SER A 22 23.22 -28.59 4.18
N LEU A 23 23.16 -28.79 5.49
CA LEU A 23 23.83 -27.92 6.48
C LEU A 23 25.36 -27.98 6.34
N GLY A 24 25.92 -29.11 5.97
CA GLY A 24 27.37 -29.28 5.73
C GLY A 24 27.89 -28.41 4.58
N SER A 25 27.11 -28.24 3.51
CA SER A 25 27.47 -27.40 2.37
C SER A 25 27.38 -25.90 2.68
N VAL A 26 26.32 -25.48 3.40
CA VAL A 26 26.15 -24.10 3.88
C VAL A 26 27.26 -23.73 4.89
N ASP A 27 27.59 -24.65 5.80
CA ASP A 27 28.65 -24.45 6.76
C ASP A 27 30.03 -24.29 6.09
N TRP A 28 30.28 -25.00 5.01
CA TRP A 28 31.55 -24.84 4.26
C TRP A 28 31.64 -23.45 3.61
N ILE A 29 30.59 -23.01 2.94
CA ILE A 29 30.54 -21.66 2.33
C ILE A 29 30.72 -20.58 3.39
N LEU A 30 29.94 -20.62 4.47
CA LEU A 30 30.01 -19.63 5.54
C LEU A 30 31.30 -19.74 6.36
N SER A 31 31.99 -20.89 6.36
CA SER A 31 33.28 -21.04 7.04
C SER A 31 34.43 -20.37 6.31
N ALA A 32 34.32 -20.22 5.01
CA ALA A 32 35.29 -19.52 4.18
C ALA A 32 35.16 -17.97 4.29
N VAL A 33 34.03 -17.47 4.83
CA VAL A 33 33.74 -16.05 4.92
C VAL A 33 34.28 -15.46 6.24
N PRO A 34 34.81 -14.22 6.25
CA PRO A 34 35.28 -13.57 7.48
C PRO A 34 34.21 -13.56 8.58
N GLY A 35 34.58 -13.79 9.84
CA GLY A 35 33.64 -13.95 10.97
C GLY A 35 32.72 -12.73 11.26
N TRP A 36 32.90 -11.61 10.60
CA TRP A 36 32.03 -10.41 10.65
C TRP A 36 30.97 -10.38 9.56
N ALA A 37 31.13 -11.13 8.46
CA ALA A 37 30.25 -11.05 7.31
C ALA A 37 28.81 -11.47 7.59
N PRO A 38 28.52 -12.50 8.42
CA PRO A 38 27.15 -12.82 8.82
C PRO A 38 26.45 -11.63 9.50
N ALA A 39 27.16 -10.95 10.39
CA ALA A 39 26.62 -9.76 11.06
C ALA A 39 26.37 -8.59 10.11
N TYR A 40 27.27 -8.40 9.15
CA TYR A 40 27.11 -7.40 8.11
C TYR A 40 25.92 -7.68 7.19
N LEU A 41 25.75 -8.93 6.75
CA LEU A 41 24.58 -9.36 5.97
C LEU A 41 23.28 -9.20 6.74
N ALA A 42 23.30 -9.53 8.05
CA ALA A 42 22.12 -9.35 8.90
C ALA A 42 21.73 -7.87 9.04
N LEU A 43 22.70 -6.95 9.15
CA LEU A 43 22.44 -5.52 9.17
C LEU A 43 21.87 -5.01 7.83
N TRP A 44 22.35 -5.54 6.69
CA TRP A 44 21.75 -5.28 5.40
C TRP A 44 20.28 -5.68 5.35
N CYS A 45 19.96 -6.88 5.80
CA CYS A 45 18.57 -7.34 5.88
C CYS A 45 17.73 -6.40 6.76
N LEU A 46 18.25 -5.89 7.86
CA LEU A 46 17.54 -4.95 8.72
C LEU A 46 17.23 -3.63 7.99
N ILE A 47 18.19 -3.06 7.28
CA ILE A 47 17.98 -1.83 6.49
C ILE A 47 16.92 -2.06 5.40
N LEU A 48 17.02 -3.18 4.68
CA LEU A 48 16.04 -3.53 3.62
C LEU A 48 14.64 -3.77 4.18
N LEU A 49 14.51 -4.32 5.37
CA LEU A 49 13.22 -4.54 6.04
C LEU A 49 12.69 -3.30 6.76
N SER A 50 13.49 -2.23 6.86
CA SER A 50 13.10 -0.96 7.53
C SER A 50 12.59 0.11 6.56
N ASP A 51 12.47 -0.17 5.27
CA ASP A 51 12.06 0.77 4.21
C ASP A 51 12.84 2.10 4.25
N ALA A 52 14.12 2.05 4.58
CA ALA A 52 14.98 3.23 4.73
C ALA A 52 15.56 3.73 3.41
N LEU A 53 15.39 2.97 2.34
CA LEU A 53 15.90 3.30 1.00
C LEU A 53 14.90 4.17 0.23
N SER A 54 15.40 4.90 -0.75
CA SER A 54 14.60 5.74 -1.65
C SER A 54 13.65 4.91 -2.53
N GLU A 55 14.00 3.66 -2.81
CA GLU A 55 13.09 2.74 -3.48
C GLU A 55 12.31 1.91 -2.47
N PRO A 56 10.98 1.79 -2.65
CA PRO A 56 10.20 0.83 -1.88
C PRO A 56 10.78 -0.58 -2.05
N THR A 57 10.97 -1.27 -0.94
CA THR A 57 11.56 -2.61 -0.99
C THR A 57 10.60 -3.57 -1.70
N LEU A 58 10.96 -4.03 -2.88
CA LEU A 58 10.16 -5.00 -3.64
C LEU A 58 9.87 -6.25 -2.79
N PRO A 59 8.68 -6.85 -2.89
CA PRO A 59 8.34 -8.08 -2.16
C PRO A 59 9.38 -9.20 -2.35
N ALA A 60 9.96 -9.29 -3.55
CA ALA A 60 11.05 -10.24 -3.83
C ALA A 60 12.31 -9.97 -3.01
N VAL A 61 12.71 -8.71 -2.83
CA VAL A 61 13.89 -8.31 -2.02
C VAL A 61 13.62 -8.57 -0.54
N ARG A 62 12.41 -8.28 -0.06
CA ARG A 62 11.97 -8.66 1.30
C ARG A 62 12.04 -10.17 1.48
N GLY A 63 11.48 -10.94 0.55
CA GLY A 63 11.55 -12.40 0.57
C GLY A 63 12.98 -12.94 0.63
N VAL A 64 13.88 -12.42 -0.22
CA VAL A 64 15.31 -12.78 -0.20
C VAL A 64 15.96 -12.43 1.14
N SER A 65 15.66 -11.25 1.71
CA SER A 65 16.20 -10.84 3.02
C SER A 65 15.77 -11.80 4.14
N LEU A 66 14.51 -12.22 4.15
CA LEU A 66 13.99 -13.20 5.11
C LEU A 66 14.67 -14.58 4.93
N VAL A 67 14.87 -15.02 3.69
CA VAL A 67 15.60 -16.28 3.40
C VAL A 67 17.05 -16.20 3.86
N VAL A 68 17.75 -15.10 3.60
CA VAL A 68 19.13 -14.89 4.08
C VAL A 68 19.18 -14.96 5.61
N LEU A 69 18.27 -14.28 6.31
CA LEU A 69 18.19 -14.33 7.77
C LEU A 69 17.90 -15.76 8.28
N ALA A 70 17.03 -16.50 7.61
CA ALA A 70 16.76 -17.89 7.96
C ALA A 70 18.00 -18.77 7.80
N ILE A 71 18.77 -18.63 6.72
CA ILE A 71 20.03 -19.35 6.50
C ILE A 71 21.05 -19.02 7.59
N LEU A 72 21.22 -17.74 7.91
CA LEU A 72 22.13 -17.31 8.99
C LEU A 72 21.72 -17.86 10.34
N SER A 73 20.42 -17.92 10.63
CA SER A 73 19.86 -18.46 11.86
C SER A 73 20.13 -19.97 12.01
N VAL A 74 19.86 -20.73 10.94
CA VAL A 74 20.10 -22.18 10.91
C VAL A 74 21.59 -22.47 11.12
N HIS A 75 22.47 -21.67 10.50
CA HIS A 75 23.92 -21.79 10.69
C HIS A 75 24.32 -21.52 12.16
N ALA A 76 23.81 -20.43 12.76
CA ALA A 76 24.10 -20.08 14.16
C ALA A 76 23.62 -21.16 15.15
N ILE A 77 22.42 -21.70 14.95
CA ILE A 77 21.90 -22.82 15.73
C ILE A 77 22.78 -24.05 15.57
N GLY A 78 23.16 -24.41 14.34
CA GLY A 78 24.03 -25.56 14.06
C GLY A 78 25.38 -25.47 14.73
N GLN A 79 25.97 -24.28 14.83
CA GLN A 79 27.21 -24.03 15.56
C GLN A 79 27.03 -24.24 17.08
N ARG A 80 25.91 -23.75 17.65
CA ARG A 80 25.63 -23.96 19.09
C ARG A 80 25.32 -25.39 19.40
N TRP A 81 24.57 -26.09 18.54
CA TRP A 81 24.26 -27.52 18.72
C TRP A 81 25.51 -28.38 18.83
N ARG A 82 26.51 -28.12 18.01
CA ARG A 82 27.79 -28.84 18.00
C ARG A 82 28.69 -28.54 19.20
N GLY A 83 28.59 -27.36 19.76
CA GLY A 83 29.48 -26.89 20.81
C GLY A 83 28.86 -26.79 22.20
N GLY A 84 27.62 -27.22 22.38
CA GLY A 84 26.85 -27.09 23.62
C GLY A 84 26.21 -25.70 23.82
N PHE A 85 25.00 -25.68 24.39
CA PHE A 85 24.28 -24.47 24.74
C PHE A 85 24.75 -23.92 26.09
N SER A 86 24.90 -22.60 26.17
CA SER A 86 25.14 -21.87 27.41
C SER A 86 23.81 -21.42 28.05
N LYS A 87 23.84 -21.00 29.32
CA LYS A 87 22.63 -20.49 30.02
C LYS A 87 21.93 -19.31 29.31
N HIS A 88 22.67 -18.55 28.51
CA HIS A 88 22.14 -17.37 27.80
C HIS A 88 21.64 -17.66 26.38
N ASP A 89 21.98 -18.83 25.81
CA ASP A 89 21.61 -19.19 24.45
C ASP A 89 20.09 -19.35 24.30
N GLY A 90 19.40 -19.74 25.38
CA GLY A 90 17.94 -19.84 25.41
C GLY A 90 17.25 -18.48 25.11
N ALA A 91 17.75 -17.38 25.69
CA ALA A 91 17.19 -16.04 25.45
C ALA A 91 17.40 -15.62 23.99
N TYR A 92 18.59 -15.88 23.42
CA TYR A 92 18.85 -15.57 22.01
C TYR A 92 18.01 -16.43 21.07
N LEU A 93 17.77 -17.68 21.40
CA LEU A 93 16.91 -18.57 20.61
C LEU A 93 15.45 -18.07 20.60
N VAL A 94 14.94 -17.65 21.76
CA VAL A 94 13.59 -17.08 21.89
C VAL A 94 13.48 -15.79 21.07
N LEU A 95 14.44 -14.87 21.18
CA LEU A 95 14.50 -13.64 20.36
C LEU A 95 14.46 -13.95 18.87
N MET A 96 15.27 -14.88 18.44
CA MET A 96 15.37 -15.28 17.05
C MET A 96 14.06 -15.85 16.53
N LEU A 97 13.42 -16.77 17.27
CA LEU A 97 12.18 -17.41 16.84
C LEU A 97 11.01 -16.42 16.79
N LEU A 98 10.86 -15.60 17.84
CA LEU A 98 9.78 -14.61 17.89
C LEU A 98 9.98 -13.49 16.87
N GLY A 99 11.21 -13.05 16.68
CA GLY A 99 11.56 -12.10 15.64
C GLY A 99 11.31 -12.65 14.24
N ALA A 100 11.63 -13.92 13.99
CA ALA A 100 11.35 -14.58 12.73
C ALA A 100 9.85 -14.61 12.43
N VAL A 101 9.05 -15.13 13.36
CA VAL A 101 7.58 -15.20 13.20
C VAL A 101 7.00 -13.82 12.95
N GLY A 102 7.37 -12.81 13.74
CA GLY A 102 6.87 -11.44 13.60
C GLY A 102 7.27 -10.77 12.27
N SER A 103 8.47 -11.08 11.74
CA SER A 103 8.93 -10.50 10.47
C SER A 103 8.13 -10.98 9.25
N PHE A 104 7.43 -12.11 9.35
CA PHE A 104 6.55 -12.60 8.29
C PHE A 104 5.17 -11.94 8.31
N LEU A 105 4.81 -11.21 9.37
CA LEU A 105 3.49 -10.58 9.51
C LEU A 105 3.34 -9.28 8.71
N ASP A 106 4.41 -8.78 8.11
CA ASP A 106 4.47 -7.55 7.28
C ASP A 106 3.71 -6.37 7.90
N THR A 107 4.14 -5.97 9.09
CA THR A 107 3.53 -4.89 9.87
C THR A 107 4.52 -3.74 10.05
N ALA A 108 4.05 -2.57 10.49
CA ALA A 108 4.94 -1.47 10.89
C ALA A 108 5.87 -1.83 12.08
N ALA A 109 5.63 -2.96 12.75
CA ALA A 109 6.53 -3.56 13.73
C ALA A 109 7.66 -4.39 13.10
N THR A 110 7.64 -4.63 11.79
CA THR A 110 8.67 -5.42 11.08
C THR A 110 10.11 -5.01 11.42
N PRO A 111 10.48 -3.72 11.55
CA PRO A 111 11.83 -3.35 11.95
C PRO A 111 12.23 -3.87 13.34
N LEU A 112 11.29 -3.92 14.31
CA LEU A 112 11.53 -4.47 15.64
C LEU A 112 11.68 -5.98 15.59
N PHE A 113 10.83 -6.66 14.86
CA PHE A 113 10.89 -8.11 14.70
C PHE A 113 12.17 -8.52 13.96
N ALA A 114 12.54 -7.83 12.90
CA ALA A 114 13.78 -8.07 12.20
C ALA A 114 15.00 -7.82 13.11
N ALA A 115 14.99 -6.75 13.91
CA ALA A 115 16.03 -6.48 14.90
C ALA A 115 16.11 -7.59 15.97
N ALA A 116 14.98 -8.08 16.46
CA ALA A 116 14.94 -9.18 17.42
C ALA A 116 15.48 -10.48 16.80
N TRP A 117 15.09 -10.80 15.58
CA TRP A 117 15.59 -11.96 14.83
C TRP A 117 17.10 -11.91 14.65
N ILE A 118 17.60 -10.77 14.18
CA ILE A 118 19.02 -10.54 13.95
C ILE A 118 19.80 -10.58 15.26
N ALA A 119 19.28 -9.93 16.31
CA ALA A 119 19.91 -9.95 17.63
C ALA A 119 20.05 -11.37 18.18
N GLY A 120 19.01 -12.20 18.04
CA GLY A 120 19.03 -13.60 18.40
C GLY A 120 20.04 -14.40 17.58
N THR A 121 20.04 -14.23 16.26
CA THR A 121 20.97 -14.92 15.34
C THR A 121 22.43 -14.58 15.65
N VAL A 122 22.73 -13.28 15.79
CA VAL A 122 24.08 -12.80 16.10
C VAL A 122 24.54 -13.26 17.49
N GLY A 123 23.63 -13.27 18.47
CA GLY A 123 23.91 -13.75 19.81
C GLY A 123 24.27 -15.25 19.87
N LEU A 124 23.65 -16.03 18.99
CA LEU A 124 23.91 -17.47 18.86
C LEU A 124 25.19 -17.78 18.07
N ASP A 125 25.65 -16.90 17.21
CA ASP A 125 26.85 -17.14 16.39
C ASP A 125 28.13 -17.07 17.24
N ARG A 126 28.81 -18.21 17.40
CA ARG A 126 30.07 -18.32 18.16
C ARG A 126 31.25 -17.52 17.57
N ARG A 127 31.18 -17.22 16.28
CA ARG A 127 32.25 -16.45 15.61
C ARG A 127 32.17 -14.98 15.95
N THR A 128 30.99 -14.51 16.32
CA THR A 128 30.75 -13.12 16.69
C THR A 128 31.18 -12.88 18.14
N ARG A 129 32.49 -12.72 18.35
CA ARG A 129 33.08 -12.47 19.69
C ARG A 129 32.53 -11.23 20.36
N ASP A 130 31.97 -10.30 19.57
CA ASP A 130 31.39 -9.01 20.01
C ASP A 130 29.87 -9.03 20.01
N ALA A 131 29.24 -10.22 20.06
CA ALA A 131 27.80 -10.41 19.99
C ALA A 131 26.99 -9.47 20.92
N PRO A 132 27.35 -9.21 22.18
CA PRO A 132 26.57 -8.30 23.01
C PRO A 132 26.58 -6.83 22.51
N ALA A 133 27.68 -6.34 21.99
CA ALA A 133 27.77 -4.99 21.46
C ALA A 133 26.98 -4.83 20.16
N LEU A 134 27.09 -5.84 19.27
CA LEU A 134 26.36 -5.86 18.00
C LEU A 134 24.84 -6.02 18.22
N THR A 135 24.44 -6.90 19.15
CA THR A 135 23.04 -7.06 19.56
C THR A 135 22.44 -5.72 20.01
N ARG A 136 23.18 -4.90 20.76
CA ARG A 136 22.74 -3.57 21.16
C ARG A 136 22.58 -2.64 19.97
N CYS A 137 23.56 -2.60 19.08
CA CYS A 137 23.47 -1.77 17.87
C CYS A 137 22.25 -2.14 17.04
N VAL A 138 22.00 -3.43 16.83
CA VAL A 138 20.83 -3.94 16.11
C VAL A 138 19.53 -3.52 16.79
N ALA A 139 19.45 -3.69 18.12
CA ALA A 139 18.29 -3.27 18.89
C ALA A 139 18.04 -1.76 18.77
N MET A 140 19.08 -0.93 18.87
CA MET A 140 18.97 0.51 18.71
C MET A 140 18.50 0.92 17.30
N ILE A 141 19.03 0.28 16.26
CA ILE A 141 18.59 0.50 14.87
C ILE A 141 17.10 0.14 14.72
N GLY A 142 16.70 -1.02 15.23
CA GLY A 142 15.30 -1.45 15.20
C GLY A 142 14.36 -0.48 15.91
N VAL A 143 14.77 0.04 17.08
CA VAL A 143 14.00 1.04 17.82
C VAL A 143 13.86 2.34 17.03
N VAL A 144 14.94 2.87 16.46
CA VAL A 144 14.87 4.09 15.63
C VAL A 144 14.00 3.87 14.40
N GLY A 145 14.14 2.73 13.73
CA GLY A 145 13.28 2.36 12.60
C GLY A 145 11.81 2.34 12.99
N ALA A 146 11.48 1.72 14.12
CA ALA A 146 10.10 1.68 14.61
C ALA A 146 9.58 3.07 15.03
N VAL A 147 10.41 3.93 15.63
CA VAL A 147 10.04 5.32 15.97
C VAL A 147 9.70 6.10 14.72
N LEU A 148 10.56 6.06 13.72
CA LEU A 148 10.35 6.77 12.45
C LEU A 148 9.11 6.22 11.73
N SER A 149 8.93 4.90 11.69
CA SER A 149 7.77 4.26 11.07
C SER A 149 6.45 4.59 11.75
N ARG A 150 6.45 4.73 13.08
CA ARG A 150 5.21 4.97 13.86
C ARG A 150 4.92 6.43 14.14
N SER A 151 5.78 7.34 13.74
CA SER A 151 5.66 8.77 14.01
C SER A 151 5.74 9.59 12.72
N PRO A 152 4.67 9.64 11.90
CA PRO A 152 4.67 10.35 10.62
C PRO A 152 5.06 11.83 10.74
N TRP A 153 4.71 12.50 11.85
CA TRP A 153 5.12 13.87 12.12
C TRP A 153 6.64 14.00 12.31
N LEU A 154 7.26 13.02 12.99
CA LEU A 154 8.72 13.00 13.18
C LEU A 154 9.42 12.66 11.85
N TRP A 155 8.87 11.69 11.10
CA TRP A 155 9.31 11.42 9.74
C TRP A 155 9.25 12.68 8.87
N ASN A 156 8.15 13.45 8.95
CA ASN A 156 7.99 14.71 8.24
C ASN A 156 9.05 15.74 8.65
N ALA A 157 9.35 15.84 9.95
CA ALA A 157 10.42 16.71 10.44
C ALA A 157 11.78 16.34 9.83
N VAL A 158 12.09 15.05 9.78
CA VAL A 158 13.31 14.53 9.13
C VAL A 158 13.30 14.81 7.64
N ASN A 159 12.17 14.63 6.98
CA ASN A 159 12.01 14.88 5.55
C ASN A 159 12.22 16.37 5.20
N ARG A 160 11.58 17.27 5.94
CA ARG A 160 11.78 18.73 5.77
C ARG A 160 13.21 19.16 6.07
N LEU A 161 13.82 18.58 7.11
CA LEU A 161 15.22 18.84 7.42
C LEU A 161 16.13 18.39 6.28
N ALA A 162 15.90 17.21 5.70
CA ALA A 162 16.67 16.70 4.58
C ALA A 162 16.57 17.61 3.35
N VAL A 163 15.35 18.02 2.99
CA VAL A 163 15.09 18.94 1.86
C VAL A 163 15.79 20.27 2.13
N SER A 164 15.58 20.89 3.28
CA SER A 164 16.18 22.20 3.63
C SER A 164 17.71 22.14 3.65
N LEU A 165 18.26 21.07 4.23
CA LEU A 165 19.72 20.89 4.33
C LEU A 165 20.35 20.69 2.95
N THR A 166 19.77 19.83 2.12
CA THR A 166 20.32 19.56 0.77
C THR A 166 20.16 20.78 -0.15
N THR A 167 19.03 21.49 -0.06
CA THR A 167 18.85 22.75 -0.79
C THR A 167 19.91 23.79 -0.34
N ALA A 168 20.06 24.01 0.96
CA ALA A 168 21.03 24.98 1.48
C ALA A 168 22.47 24.66 1.11
N LEU A 169 22.84 23.38 1.07
CA LEU A 169 24.20 22.93 0.76
C LEU A 169 24.52 22.90 -0.73
N PHE A 170 23.54 22.65 -1.60
CA PHE A 170 23.84 22.33 -3.00
C PHE A 170 23.13 23.23 -4.03
N SER A 171 22.19 24.12 -3.64
CA SER A 171 21.51 25.04 -4.56
C SER A 171 22.46 25.97 -5.32
N TRP A 172 23.54 26.43 -4.68
CA TRP A 172 24.57 27.29 -5.31
C TRP A 172 25.24 26.60 -6.52
N ALA A 173 25.22 25.27 -6.56
CA ALA A 173 25.75 24.47 -7.67
C ALA A 173 24.63 23.93 -8.59
N GLY A 174 23.39 24.44 -8.46
CA GLY A 174 22.23 23.99 -9.22
C GLY A 174 21.66 22.66 -8.76
N GLY A 175 21.91 22.25 -7.52
CA GLY A 175 21.32 21.04 -6.93
C GLY A 175 19.97 21.33 -6.30
N GLY A 176 19.05 20.35 -6.40
CA GLY A 176 17.71 20.42 -5.79
C GLY A 176 17.65 19.85 -4.38
N GLY A 177 16.53 20.08 -3.71
CA GLY A 177 16.22 19.51 -2.41
C GLY A 177 15.93 18.01 -2.51
N LEU A 178 16.50 17.21 -1.61
CA LEU A 178 16.26 15.77 -1.55
C LEU A 178 15.46 15.39 -0.33
N GLY A 179 14.44 14.54 -0.50
CA GLY A 179 13.69 13.95 0.60
C GLY A 179 14.56 13.08 1.52
N ALA A 180 14.01 12.68 2.65
CA ALA A 180 14.74 11.99 3.71
C ALA A 180 15.36 10.66 3.26
N SER A 181 14.65 9.90 2.43
CA SER A 181 15.17 8.65 1.86
C SER A 181 16.18 8.93 0.75
N ALA A 182 15.86 9.77 -0.21
CA ALA A 182 16.70 10.09 -1.36
C ALA A 182 18.05 10.76 -0.99
N SER A 183 18.06 11.55 0.11
CA SER A 183 19.29 12.13 0.66
C SER A 183 20.16 11.14 1.44
N GLY A 184 19.61 9.98 1.80
CA GLY A 184 20.25 9.02 2.70
C GLY A 184 20.19 9.41 4.19
N LEU A 185 19.46 10.47 4.54
CA LEU A 185 19.33 10.92 5.94
C LEU A 185 18.63 9.88 6.80
N SER A 186 17.61 9.21 6.26
CA SER A 186 16.91 8.10 6.93
C SER A 186 17.87 6.98 7.31
N ALA A 187 18.74 6.55 6.41
CA ALA A 187 19.75 5.52 6.68
C ALA A 187 20.79 5.99 7.71
N LEU A 188 21.21 7.23 7.65
CA LEU A 188 22.13 7.81 8.64
C LEU A 188 21.49 7.84 10.04
N LEU A 189 20.23 8.25 10.14
CA LEU A 189 19.52 8.30 11.42
C LEU A 189 19.33 6.90 12.01
N LEU A 190 19.04 5.89 11.19
CA LEU A 190 18.93 4.51 11.65
C LEU A 190 20.22 4.02 12.32
N VAL A 191 21.38 4.34 11.76
CA VAL A 191 22.68 3.90 12.30
C VAL A 191 23.27 4.86 13.35
N SER A 192 22.74 6.08 13.45
CA SER A 192 23.27 7.11 14.34
C SER A 192 23.40 6.70 15.82
N PRO A 193 22.46 5.92 16.41
CA PRO A 193 22.61 5.49 17.80
C PRO A 193 23.85 4.62 18.02
N CYS A 194 24.23 3.81 17.05
CA CYS A 194 25.44 2.99 17.11
C CYS A 194 26.70 3.89 17.12
N LEU A 195 26.69 4.93 16.28
CA LEU A 195 27.79 5.87 16.17
C LEU A 195 27.92 6.74 17.44
N VAL A 196 26.80 7.24 17.97
CA VAL A 196 26.77 8.00 19.22
C VAL A 196 27.23 7.15 20.39
N TRP A 197 26.71 5.92 20.51
CA TRP A 197 27.12 4.98 21.56
C TRP A 197 28.62 4.72 21.53
N ALA A 198 29.18 4.55 20.32
CA ALA A 198 30.61 4.37 20.14
C ALA A 198 31.42 5.63 20.52
N ALA A 199 30.94 6.81 20.14
CA ALA A 199 31.58 8.09 20.48
C ALA A 199 31.59 8.35 22.01
N VAL A 200 30.51 7.99 22.71
CA VAL A 200 30.39 8.13 24.16
C VAL A 200 31.37 7.20 24.90
N ARG A 201 31.60 6.00 24.40
CA ARG A 201 32.47 4.98 25.05
C ARG A 201 33.91 4.97 24.57
N GLY A 202 34.23 5.60 23.43
CA GLY A 202 35.58 5.64 22.90
C GLY A 202 36.47 6.63 23.67
N GLN A 203 37.72 6.21 24.00
CA GLN A 203 38.66 7.11 24.73
C GLN A 203 39.57 7.88 23.75
N ARG A 204 39.94 7.32 22.63
CA ARG A 204 40.76 7.95 21.60
C ARG A 204 40.04 7.99 20.26
N HIS A 205 40.07 9.11 19.57
CA HIS A 205 39.41 9.28 18.25
C HIS A 205 37.90 8.97 18.23
N ARG A 206 37.21 9.19 19.36
CA ARG A 206 35.77 8.88 19.56
C ARG A 206 34.83 9.54 18.56
N PHE A 207 35.19 10.66 17.98
CA PHE A 207 34.38 11.38 17.00
C PHE A 207 34.64 10.97 15.55
N VAL A 208 35.74 10.24 15.27
CA VAL A 208 36.07 9.83 13.90
C VAL A 208 34.93 9.08 13.20
N PRO A 209 34.26 8.10 13.82
CA PRO A 209 33.14 7.43 13.17
C PRO A 209 31.98 8.36 12.84
N VAL A 210 31.68 9.32 13.73
CA VAL A 210 30.60 10.28 13.51
C VAL A 210 30.95 11.22 12.36
N VAL A 211 32.18 11.77 12.37
CA VAL A 211 32.67 12.65 11.30
C VAL A 211 32.70 11.90 9.95
N THR A 212 33.15 10.66 9.95
CA THR A 212 33.15 9.83 8.73
C THR A 212 31.74 9.57 8.20
N ALA A 213 30.77 9.28 9.08
CA ALA A 213 29.39 9.08 8.67
C ALA A 213 28.75 10.36 8.10
N ILE A 214 29.03 11.52 8.70
CA ILE A 214 28.61 12.83 8.17
C ILE A 214 29.27 13.09 6.81
N ALA A 215 30.54 12.81 6.67
CA ALA A 215 31.25 12.98 5.38
C ALA A 215 30.66 12.07 4.29
N LEU A 216 30.38 10.81 4.61
CA LEU A 216 29.70 9.89 3.70
C LEU A 216 28.31 10.39 3.30
N PHE A 217 27.55 10.92 4.26
CA PHE A 217 26.25 11.55 4.00
C PHE A 217 26.39 12.73 3.03
N LEU A 218 27.31 13.65 3.28
CA LEU A 218 27.52 14.82 2.43
C LEU A 218 27.94 14.43 1.00
N VAL A 219 28.79 13.42 0.86
CA VAL A 219 29.19 12.90 -0.46
C VAL A 219 28.00 12.26 -1.17
N HIS A 220 27.19 11.44 -0.47
CA HIS A 220 26.02 10.81 -1.06
C HIS A 220 24.96 11.84 -1.44
N ALA A 221 24.56 12.71 -0.52
CA ALA A 221 23.56 13.75 -0.78
C ALA A 221 24.02 14.73 -1.88
N GLY A 222 25.30 15.13 -1.87
CA GLY A 222 25.88 15.98 -2.90
C GLY A 222 25.88 15.31 -4.27
N SER A 223 26.30 14.04 -4.37
CA SER A 223 26.26 13.31 -5.63
C SER A 223 24.82 13.14 -6.15
N SER A 224 23.88 12.82 -5.28
CA SER A 224 22.47 12.63 -5.65
C SER A 224 21.78 13.94 -6.05
N SER A 225 22.16 15.08 -5.45
CA SER A 225 21.60 16.41 -5.74
C SER A 225 22.22 17.05 -6.98
N LEU A 226 23.52 16.87 -7.20
CA LEU A 226 24.26 17.59 -8.25
C LEU A 226 24.31 16.85 -9.59
N PHE A 227 24.30 15.52 -9.55
CA PHE A 227 24.45 14.73 -10.78
C PHE A 227 23.10 14.14 -11.19
N GLY A 228 22.27 14.72 -11.95
CA GLY A 228 20.95 14.22 -12.41
C GLY A 228 20.94 12.73 -12.86
N PHE A 229 21.34 11.83 -11.96
CA PHE A 229 21.41 10.40 -12.23
C PHE A 229 20.05 9.81 -12.59
N SER A 230 20.04 8.89 -13.55
CA SER A 230 18.87 8.06 -13.77
C SER A 230 18.51 7.30 -12.48
N PRO A 231 17.23 6.91 -12.27
CA PRO A 231 16.80 6.20 -11.06
C PRO A 231 17.70 4.99 -10.69
N ARG A 232 18.16 4.23 -11.70
CA ARG A 232 19.04 3.06 -11.48
C ARG A 232 20.41 3.44 -10.92
N HIS A 233 21.00 4.53 -11.41
CA HIS A 233 22.28 5.02 -10.90
C HIS A 233 22.15 5.59 -9.49
N ARG A 234 21.05 6.28 -9.18
CA ARG A 234 20.76 6.78 -7.82
C ARG A 234 20.70 5.64 -6.82
N LEU A 235 19.96 4.58 -7.13
CA LEU A 235 19.91 3.39 -6.27
C LEU A 235 21.29 2.77 -6.05
N ALA A 236 22.12 2.66 -7.11
CA ALA A 236 23.46 2.11 -6.96
C ALA A 236 24.33 2.95 -6.01
N VAL A 237 24.29 4.28 -6.13
CA VAL A 237 25.01 5.20 -5.24
C VAL A 237 24.50 5.09 -3.80
N GLU A 238 23.19 4.98 -3.60
CA GLU A 238 22.57 4.79 -2.29
C GLU A 238 23.01 3.46 -1.65
N LEU A 239 23.00 2.37 -2.41
CA LEU A 239 23.46 1.07 -1.92
C LEU A 239 24.93 1.10 -1.50
N VAL A 240 25.80 1.79 -2.25
CA VAL A 240 27.22 1.97 -1.89
C VAL A 240 27.33 2.78 -0.59
N TYR A 241 26.57 3.86 -0.46
CA TYR A 241 26.54 4.68 0.75
C TYR A 241 26.13 3.88 1.99
N VAL A 242 25.03 3.13 1.89
CA VAL A 242 24.54 2.26 2.97
C VAL A 242 25.57 1.18 3.31
N ALA A 243 26.21 0.57 2.29
CA ALA A 243 27.28 -0.40 2.49
C ALA A 243 28.43 0.17 3.34
N LEU A 244 28.86 1.40 3.02
CA LEU A 244 29.92 2.07 3.77
C LEU A 244 29.51 2.43 5.19
N LEU A 245 28.27 2.88 5.40
CA LEU A 245 27.73 3.14 6.75
C LEU A 245 27.69 1.86 7.61
N LEU A 246 27.26 0.75 7.04
CA LEU A 246 27.21 -0.53 7.76
C LEU A 246 28.61 -1.09 8.06
N LEU A 247 29.56 -0.93 7.13
CA LEU A 247 30.97 -1.28 7.39
C LEU A 247 31.55 -0.44 8.52
N LEU A 248 31.22 0.87 8.55
CA LEU A 248 31.62 1.76 9.63
C LEU A 248 31.04 1.30 10.97
N CYS A 249 29.77 0.93 11.04
CA CYS A 249 29.14 0.39 12.26
C CYS A 249 29.83 -0.89 12.75
N VAL A 250 30.10 -1.84 11.85
CA VAL A 250 30.81 -3.08 12.18
C VAL A 250 32.24 -2.79 12.68
N GLY A 251 32.94 -1.87 12.03
CA GLY A 251 34.30 -1.45 12.40
C GLY A 251 34.34 -0.83 13.78
N VAL A 252 33.37 0.03 14.09
CA VAL A 252 33.20 0.67 15.40
C VAL A 252 32.97 -0.35 16.51
N VAL A 253 32.05 -1.29 16.30
CA VAL A 253 31.75 -2.36 17.26
C VAL A 253 32.99 -3.20 17.57
N ARG A 254 33.80 -3.52 16.56
CA ARG A 254 35.03 -4.30 16.71
C ARG A 254 36.13 -3.56 17.45
N GLY A 255 36.21 -2.26 17.27
CA GLY A 255 37.20 -1.43 17.96
C GLY A 255 37.02 -1.33 19.47
N GLN A 256 35.83 -1.66 19.97
CA GLN A 256 35.46 -1.55 21.40
C GLN A 256 36.05 -2.67 22.31
N ARG A 257 36.82 -3.62 21.80
CA ARG A 257 37.32 -4.79 22.54
C ARG A 257 38.21 -4.49 23.76
N ARG A 258 38.69 -3.26 23.93
CA ARG A 258 39.70 -2.92 24.94
C ARG A 258 39.18 -2.34 26.25
N PHE A 259 37.84 -2.29 26.45
CA PHE A 259 37.26 -1.50 27.56
C PHE A 259 36.37 -2.28 28.54
N ALA A 260 36.82 -3.42 29.04
CA ALA A 260 36.07 -4.27 29.97
C ALA A 260 36.14 -3.84 31.46
N GLY A 261 36.52 -2.60 31.81
CA GLY A 261 36.91 -2.23 33.15
C GLY A 261 36.12 -1.13 33.90
N VAL A 262 35.00 -0.61 33.40
CA VAL A 262 34.27 0.49 34.07
C VAL A 262 33.25 -0.02 35.07
N ARG A 263 33.39 0.31 36.36
CA ARG A 263 32.36 0.05 37.39
C ARG A 263 31.10 0.86 37.09
N ARG A 264 29.93 0.22 37.25
CA ARG A 264 28.60 0.63 36.75
C ARG A 264 27.70 1.12 37.86
N PRO A 265 26.79 2.10 37.60
CA PRO A 265 25.80 2.50 38.57
C PRO A 265 24.72 1.44 38.79
N ARG A 266 24.14 1.41 40.00
CA ARG A 266 23.14 0.42 40.46
C ARG A 266 21.70 0.62 39.93
N TRP A 267 21.45 1.50 38.98
CA TRP A 267 20.10 1.83 38.52
C TRP A 267 19.49 0.80 37.55
N TRP A 268 20.13 -0.32 37.33
CA TRP A 268 19.57 -1.43 36.58
C TRP A 268 18.27 -2.00 37.21
N ALA A 269 17.99 -1.76 38.52
CA ALA A 269 16.74 -2.12 39.19
C ALA A 269 15.53 -1.30 38.67
N VAL A 270 15.77 -0.14 38.00
CA VAL A 270 14.74 0.71 37.42
C VAL A 270 14.32 0.21 36.04
N VAL A 271 15.17 -0.56 35.35
CA VAL A 271 14.92 -1.02 33.98
C VAL A 271 13.64 -1.87 33.86
N PRO A 272 13.36 -2.86 34.76
CA PRO A 272 12.11 -3.60 34.69
C PRO A 272 10.87 -2.75 34.90
N ALA A 273 10.95 -1.72 35.76
CA ALA A 273 9.85 -0.79 36.00
C ALA A 273 9.62 0.14 34.79
N LEU A 274 10.70 0.65 34.17
CA LEU A 274 10.61 1.42 32.94
C LEU A 274 10.06 0.60 31.77
N VAL A 275 10.48 -0.66 31.68
CA VAL A 275 9.99 -1.62 30.71
C VAL A 275 8.51 -1.91 30.93
N PHE A 276 8.08 -2.11 32.19
CA PHE A 276 6.68 -2.31 32.53
C PHE A 276 5.83 -1.06 32.21
N LEU A 277 6.31 0.13 32.60
CA LEU A 277 5.64 1.40 32.27
C LEU A 277 5.52 1.61 30.75
N PHE A 278 6.54 1.24 30.01
CA PHE A 278 6.55 1.27 28.57
C PHE A 278 5.49 0.36 27.96
N VAL A 279 5.48 -0.91 28.36
CA VAL A 279 4.51 -1.90 27.92
C VAL A 279 3.08 -1.46 28.27
N PHE A 280 2.90 -0.95 29.49
CA PHE A 280 1.62 -0.43 29.96
C PHE A 280 1.19 0.82 29.18
N ALA A 281 2.08 1.78 28.96
CA ALA A 281 1.79 2.97 28.16
C ALA A 281 1.45 2.64 26.71
N CYS A 282 2.20 1.72 26.08
CA CYS A 282 1.85 1.19 24.78
C CYS A 282 0.47 0.51 24.80
N GLY A 283 0.24 -0.41 25.70
CA GLY A 283 -1.04 -1.10 25.81
C GLY A 283 -2.21 -0.14 26.00
N MET A 284 -2.07 0.85 26.88
CA MET A 284 -3.11 1.86 27.14
C MET A 284 -3.34 2.83 25.97
N SER A 285 -2.30 3.20 25.23
CA SER A 285 -2.47 4.10 24.07
C SER A 285 -3.13 3.42 22.86
N TRP A 286 -3.13 2.08 22.83
CA TRP A 286 -3.65 1.26 21.74
C TRP A 286 -5.00 0.61 22.07
N LEU A 287 -5.39 0.56 23.35
CA LEU A 287 -6.67 0.02 23.79
C LEU A 287 -7.91 0.62 23.06
N PRO A 288 -7.96 1.92 22.76
CA PRO A 288 -9.08 2.48 22.00
C PRO A 288 -9.15 2.00 20.55
N GLU A 289 -8.02 1.63 19.94
CA GLU A 289 -7.96 1.08 18.59
C GLU A 289 -8.19 -0.43 18.55
N LEU A 290 -8.00 -1.12 19.70
CA LEU A 290 -8.29 -2.54 19.89
C LEU A 290 -9.78 -2.83 20.14
N ALA A 291 -10.62 -1.79 20.34
CA ALA A 291 -12.05 -1.99 20.51
C ALA A 291 -12.63 -2.62 19.23
N PRO A 292 -13.13 -3.88 19.30
CA PRO A 292 -13.52 -4.60 18.12
C PRO A 292 -14.67 -3.92 17.41
N GLY A 293 -14.43 -3.57 16.20
CA GLY A 293 -15.36 -3.67 15.07
C GLY A 293 -16.81 -3.21 15.14
N ARG A 294 -17.31 -2.61 16.22
CA ARG A 294 -18.64 -2.03 16.20
C ARG A 294 -18.72 -0.72 15.42
N ARG A 295 -17.62 0.00 15.28
CA ARG A 295 -17.59 1.33 14.66
C ARG A 295 -17.61 1.31 13.12
N TYR A 296 -17.21 0.21 12.51
CA TYR A 296 -17.18 0.09 11.05
C TYR A 296 -18.47 -0.44 10.41
N ALA A 297 -19.46 -0.85 11.22
CA ALA A 297 -20.73 -1.39 10.72
C ALA A 297 -21.83 -0.34 10.60
N GLU A 298 -21.67 0.84 11.22
CA GLU A 298 -22.69 1.87 11.17
C GLU A 298 -22.55 2.74 9.93
N PRO A 299 -23.66 3.04 9.22
CA PRO A 299 -23.69 4.03 8.16
C PRO A 299 -23.15 5.38 8.67
N ARG A 300 -22.44 6.11 7.81
CA ARG A 300 -21.97 7.47 8.08
C ARG A 300 -22.79 8.44 7.27
N ILE A 301 -23.03 9.62 7.80
CA ILE A 301 -23.69 10.69 7.07
C ILE A 301 -22.58 11.55 6.44
N VAL A 302 -22.52 11.52 5.11
CA VAL A 302 -21.49 12.20 4.32
C VAL A 302 -22.12 13.36 3.55
N LEU A 303 -21.68 14.57 3.86
CA LEU A 303 -22.07 15.79 3.17
C LEU A 303 -21.05 16.13 2.09
N PHE A 304 -21.48 16.12 0.84
CA PHE A 304 -20.72 16.64 -0.29
C PHE A 304 -21.11 18.11 -0.52
N VAL A 305 -20.13 18.98 -0.37
CA VAL A 305 -20.34 20.43 -0.48
C VAL A 305 -20.07 20.89 -1.91
N ASP A 306 -21.00 21.65 -2.46
CA ASP A 306 -20.90 22.28 -3.78
C ASP A 306 -20.52 23.77 -3.66
N HIS A 307 -19.46 24.03 -2.91
CA HIS A 307 -18.93 25.37 -2.71
C HIS A 307 -18.04 25.77 -3.90
N SER A 308 -18.65 26.39 -4.93
CA SER A 308 -17.93 26.82 -6.13
C SER A 308 -17.05 25.71 -6.75
N LEU A 309 -17.58 24.50 -6.82
CA LEU A 309 -16.88 23.33 -7.35
C LEU A 309 -16.31 23.60 -8.74
N LEU A 310 -15.00 23.54 -8.88
CA LEU A 310 -14.34 23.50 -10.19
C LEU A 310 -14.31 22.05 -10.67
N GLY A 311 -15.37 21.67 -11.36
CA GLY A 311 -15.60 20.30 -11.79
C GLY A 311 -17.10 20.09 -12.07
N SER A 312 -17.51 18.82 -12.09
CA SER A 312 -18.88 18.45 -12.38
C SER A 312 -19.33 17.28 -11.48
N TRP A 313 -20.57 17.32 -11.05
CA TRP A 313 -21.28 16.17 -10.48
C TRP A 313 -21.87 15.22 -11.52
N SER A 314 -21.52 15.39 -12.80
CA SER A 314 -21.91 14.46 -13.85
C SER A 314 -21.29 13.09 -13.62
N THR A 315 -22.06 12.06 -13.92
CA THR A 315 -21.58 10.69 -13.94
C THR A 315 -21.13 10.31 -15.35
N PRO A 316 -20.35 9.22 -15.53
CA PRO A 316 -20.04 8.72 -16.86
C PRO A 316 -21.28 8.32 -17.67
N ALA A 317 -22.39 8.01 -16.99
CA ALA A 317 -23.66 7.69 -17.64
C ALA A 317 -24.26 8.90 -18.37
N ASP A 318 -24.03 10.12 -17.87
CA ASP A 318 -24.54 11.36 -18.46
C ASP A 318 -23.72 11.84 -19.65
N ALA A 319 -22.49 11.31 -19.81
CA ALA A 319 -21.57 11.76 -20.84
C ALA A 319 -21.89 11.13 -22.20
N ALA A 320 -21.75 11.91 -23.28
CA ALA A 320 -21.81 11.38 -24.63
C ALA A 320 -20.69 10.32 -24.87
N PRO A 321 -20.91 9.38 -25.79
CA PRO A 321 -19.88 8.41 -26.16
C PRO A 321 -18.56 9.08 -26.54
N GLY A 322 -17.45 8.61 -25.97
CA GLY A 322 -16.11 9.18 -26.14
C GLY A 322 -15.80 10.40 -25.23
N ALA A 323 -16.80 10.99 -24.58
CA ALA A 323 -16.60 12.16 -23.70
C ALA A 323 -16.54 11.83 -22.20
N ALA A 324 -16.79 10.58 -21.81
CA ALA A 324 -16.85 10.15 -20.41
C ALA A 324 -15.50 10.18 -19.67
N PHE A 325 -14.41 10.30 -20.41
CA PHE A 325 -13.03 10.35 -19.89
C PHE A 325 -12.54 11.78 -19.62
N SER A 326 -13.43 12.75 -19.59
CA SER A 326 -13.07 14.12 -19.18
C SER A 326 -12.74 14.13 -17.69
N GLY A 327 -11.64 14.80 -17.32
CA GLY A 327 -11.24 15.00 -15.92
C GLY A 327 -12.26 15.84 -15.14
N ALA A 328 -12.09 15.89 -13.83
CA ALA A 328 -12.89 16.68 -12.89
C ALA A 328 -14.40 16.33 -12.83
N ASN A 329 -14.77 15.10 -13.12
CA ASN A 329 -16.11 14.55 -12.89
C ASN A 329 -16.13 13.75 -11.59
N PHE A 330 -17.00 14.11 -10.65
CA PHE A 330 -17.06 13.53 -9.30
C PHE A 330 -18.42 12.88 -8.96
N GLY A 331 -19.34 12.81 -9.93
CA GLY A 331 -20.71 12.33 -9.70
C GLY A 331 -20.82 10.91 -9.13
N GLN A 332 -19.88 10.03 -9.46
CA GLN A 332 -19.87 8.68 -8.91
C GLN A 332 -19.36 8.61 -7.47
N PHE A 333 -18.71 9.65 -6.92
CA PHE A 333 -18.23 9.58 -5.53
C PHE A 333 -19.38 9.44 -4.52
N PRO A 334 -20.43 10.29 -4.58
CA PRO A 334 -21.62 10.07 -3.78
C PRO A 334 -22.28 8.69 -4.00
N GLU A 335 -22.33 8.21 -5.25
CA GLU A 335 -22.90 6.90 -5.58
C GLU A 335 -22.15 5.74 -4.91
N TYR A 336 -20.81 5.74 -4.98
CA TYR A 336 -19.99 4.74 -4.28
C TYR A 336 -20.14 4.81 -2.76
N ALA A 337 -20.20 6.01 -2.18
CA ALA A 337 -20.44 6.17 -0.75
C ALA A 337 -21.80 5.59 -0.35
N GLY A 338 -22.82 5.85 -1.16
CA GLY A 338 -24.17 5.28 -0.97
C GLY A 338 -24.19 3.75 -1.08
N ALA A 339 -23.58 3.20 -2.11
CA ALA A 339 -23.47 1.77 -2.33
C ALA A 339 -22.67 1.05 -1.24
N ALA A 340 -21.68 1.71 -0.64
CA ALA A 340 -20.95 1.24 0.53
C ALA A 340 -21.74 1.31 1.85
N GLY A 341 -23.02 1.75 1.77
CA GLY A 341 -23.96 1.80 2.89
C GLY A 341 -23.93 3.10 3.68
N HIS A 342 -23.31 4.17 3.19
CA HIS A 342 -23.36 5.49 3.82
C HIS A 342 -24.62 6.26 3.41
N ARG A 343 -25.06 7.16 4.28
CA ARG A 343 -26.09 8.14 3.94
C ARG A 343 -25.42 9.35 3.29
N VAL A 344 -25.78 9.64 2.07
CA VAL A 344 -25.21 10.76 1.29
C VAL A 344 -26.17 11.95 1.33
N VAL A 345 -25.60 13.11 1.55
CA VAL A 345 -26.28 14.42 1.48
C VAL A 345 -25.45 15.31 0.55
N THR A 346 -26.11 16.10 -0.29
CA THR A 346 -25.47 17.14 -1.10
C THR A 346 -26.01 18.50 -0.70
N GLY A 347 -25.16 19.50 -0.61
CA GLY A 347 -25.56 20.86 -0.19
C GLY A 347 -24.62 21.94 -0.65
N TYR A 348 -25.16 23.15 -0.82
CA TYR A 348 -24.40 24.33 -1.26
C TYR A 348 -23.88 25.16 -0.11
N GLU A 349 -24.50 25.12 1.06
CA GLU A 349 -24.20 25.99 2.19
C GLU A 349 -23.62 25.21 3.37
N ILE A 350 -22.65 25.82 4.02
CA ILE A 350 -22.01 25.30 5.24
C ILE A 350 -22.56 26.13 6.39
N ASP A 351 -23.61 25.65 7.04
CA ASP A 351 -24.17 26.22 8.23
C ASP A 351 -24.22 25.23 9.40
N GLU A 352 -24.35 25.72 10.64
CA GLU A 352 -24.35 24.87 11.83
C GLU A 352 -25.51 23.85 11.81
N GLU A 353 -26.69 24.23 11.32
CA GLU A 353 -27.90 23.39 11.33
C GLU A 353 -27.72 22.15 10.43
N ARG A 354 -27.05 22.33 9.29
CA ARG A 354 -26.77 21.23 8.34
C ARG A 354 -25.64 20.31 8.75
N ILE A 355 -24.67 20.84 9.48
CA ILE A 355 -23.47 20.09 9.85
C ILE A 355 -23.68 19.25 11.12
N ASP A 356 -24.63 19.61 11.98
CA ASP A 356 -24.81 18.96 13.28
C ASP A 356 -25.11 17.45 13.19
N ASP A 357 -25.83 17.01 12.15
CA ASP A 357 -26.17 15.59 11.92
C ASP A 357 -25.18 14.87 10.97
N VAL A 358 -24.08 15.50 10.58
CA VAL A 358 -23.12 14.97 9.61
C VAL A 358 -21.92 14.35 10.32
N ASP A 359 -21.38 13.24 9.76
CA ASP A 359 -20.15 12.62 10.25
C ASP A 359 -18.91 13.10 9.47
N LEU A 360 -19.08 13.37 8.16
CA LEU A 360 -18.00 13.77 7.26
C LEU A 360 -18.46 14.86 6.31
N VAL A 361 -17.68 15.91 6.20
CA VAL A 361 -17.81 16.95 5.16
C VAL A 361 -16.73 16.71 4.10
N VAL A 362 -17.13 16.69 2.82
CA VAL A 362 -16.25 16.53 1.66
C VAL A 362 -16.29 17.79 0.82
N ILE A 363 -15.14 18.41 0.63
CA ILE A 363 -14.92 19.61 -0.18
C ILE A 363 -13.97 19.24 -1.32
N ILE A 364 -14.38 19.53 -2.57
CA ILE A 364 -13.61 19.17 -3.77
C ILE A 364 -13.37 20.40 -4.60
N ASN A 365 -12.12 20.69 -4.94
CA ASN A 365 -11.72 21.77 -5.85
C ASN A 365 -12.55 23.05 -5.69
N PRO A 366 -12.61 23.68 -4.50
CA PRO A 366 -13.37 24.90 -4.31
C PRO A 366 -12.74 26.05 -5.13
N GLY A 367 -13.55 26.69 -5.98
CA GLY A 367 -13.12 27.81 -6.83
C GLY A 367 -13.25 29.18 -6.16
N ALA A 368 -13.83 29.23 -4.95
CA ALA A 368 -13.98 30.48 -4.17
C ALA A 368 -13.49 30.28 -2.72
N PRO A 369 -12.91 31.33 -2.11
CA PRO A 369 -12.51 31.27 -0.70
C PRO A 369 -13.73 31.11 0.22
N PHE A 370 -13.51 30.40 1.33
CA PHE A 370 -14.49 30.28 2.42
C PHE A 370 -14.48 31.56 3.27
N SER A 371 -15.66 32.01 3.71
CA SER A 371 -15.82 33.09 4.70
C SER A 371 -15.23 32.65 6.06
N GLU A 372 -14.95 33.61 6.93
CA GLU A 372 -14.45 33.30 8.28
C GLU A 372 -15.50 32.54 9.10
N GLU A 373 -16.79 32.82 8.89
CA GLU A 373 -17.88 32.12 9.55
C GLU A 373 -17.96 30.64 9.13
N GLU A 374 -17.88 30.35 7.84
CA GLU A 374 -17.82 28.98 7.34
C GLU A 374 -16.59 28.21 7.87
N LYS A 375 -15.42 28.88 7.92
CA LYS A 375 -14.20 28.27 8.49
C LYS A 375 -14.37 27.93 9.96
N GLU A 376 -14.92 28.87 10.76
CA GLU A 376 -15.16 28.67 12.19
C GLU A 376 -16.13 27.52 12.42
N THR A 377 -17.22 27.43 11.64
CA THR A 377 -18.21 26.36 11.66
C THR A 377 -17.56 25.01 11.35
N LEU A 378 -16.77 24.92 10.26
CA LEU A 378 -16.05 23.70 9.90
C LEU A 378 -15.04 23.28 10.99
N TYR A 379 -14.31 24.25 11.56
CA TYR A 379 -13.35 23.91 12.62
C TYR A 379 -14.04 23.50 13.91
N ALA A 380 -15.18 24.09 14.26
CA ALA A 380 -15.98 23.67 15.42
C ALA A 380 -16.52 22.24 15.21
N PHE A 381 -17.05 21.95 14.04
CA PHE A 381 -17.51 20.62 13.63
C PHE A 381 -16.39 19.56 13.79
N VAL A 382 -15.20 19.84 13.25
CA VAL A 382 -14.08 18.88 13.37
C VAL A 382 -13.64 18.75 14.83
N LYS A 383 -13.55 19.85 15.59
CA LYS A 383 -13.18 19.82 17.03
C LYS A 383 -14.16 18.95 17.83
N SER A 384 -15.44 18.95 17.48
CA SER A 384 -16.48 18.14 18.13
C SER A 384 -16.38 16.64 17.81
N GLY A 385 -15.69 16.27 16.73
CA GLY A 385 -15.45 14.87 16.33
C GLY A 385 -15.74 14.55 14.88
N GLY A 386 -16.23 15.50 14.09
CA GLY A 386 -16.48 15.34 12.66
C GLY A 386 -15.23 15.14 11.83
N GLY A 387 -15.37 14.56 10.68
CA GLY A 387 -14.34 14.42 9.65
C GLY A 387 -14.42 15.52 8.60
N LEU A 388 -13.30 16.02 8.12
CA LEU A 388 -13.26 16.95 6.99
C LEU A 388 -12.27 16.42 5.95
N LEU A 389 -12.75 16.17 4.74
CA LEU A 389 -11.95 15.76 3.59
C LEU A 389 -11.88 16.94 2.61
N VAL A 390 -10.67 17.45 2.40
CA VAL A 390 -10.42 18.54 1.46
C VAL A 390 -9.57 18.00 0.32
N LEU A 391 -10.09 18.10 -0.89
CA LEU A 391 -9.44 17.67 -2.12
C LEU A 391 -9.09 18.89 -2.95
N GLY A 392 -7.82 19.06 -3.25
CA GLY A 392 -7.32 20.08 -4.17
C GLY A 392 -6.54 19.42 -5.30
N ASP A 393 -6.07 20.24 -6.22
CA ASP A 393 -5.37 19.75 -7.40
C ASP A 393 -4.07 20.52 -7.63
N HIS A 394 -3.29 20.08 -8.60
CA HIS A 394 -2.02 20.71 -8.97
C HIS A 394 -2.23 22.16 -9.41
N THR A 395 -1.24 22.98 -9.16
CA THR A 395 -1.21 24.41 -9.51
C THR A 395 -2.38 25.21 -8.90
N ASN A 396 -2.58 26.45 -9.33
CA ASN A 396 -3.67 27.30 -8.85
C ASN A 396 -4.72 27.57 -9.95
N MET A 397 -5.04 26.53 -10.72
CA MET A 397 -6.02 26.66 -11.78
C MET A 397 -7.40 27.04 -11.21
N GLY A 398 -8.00 28.12 -11.71
CA GLY A 398 -9.30 28.62 -11.24
C GLY A 398 -9.33 29.06 -9.75
N GLY A 399 -8.17 29.24 -9.08
CA GLY A 399 -8.11 29.67 -7.68
C GLY A 399 -8.23 28.55 -6.64
N ILE A 400 -8.20 27.29 -7.06
CA ILE A 400 -8.32 26.11 -6.17
C ILE A 400 -7.34 26.19 -5.00
N MET A 401 -6.07 26.46 -5.30
CA MET A 401 -5.04 26.49 -4.26
C MET A 401 -5.28 27.58 -3.23
N ASP A 402 -5.74 28.78 -3.67
CA ASP A 402 -6.04 29.88 -2.76
C ASP A 402 -7.20 29.54 -1.84
N ALA A 403 -8.27 28.96 -2.38
CA ALA A 403 -9.43 28.54 -1.61
C ALA A 403 -9.09 27.43 -0.61
N VAL A 404 -8.39 26.38 -1.05
CA VAL A 404 -7.94 25.26 -0.20
C VAL A 404 -6.98 25.75 0.88
N ASN A 405 -5.96 26.54 0.51
CA ASN A 405 -4.96 27.03 1.46
C ASN A 405 -5.58 28.02 2.46
N GLY A 406 -6.55 28.84 2.02
CA GLY A 406 -7.32 29.71 2.92
C GLY A 406 -8.03 28.94 4.05
N LEU A 407 -8.50 27.72 3.76
CA LEU A 407 -9.12 26.84 4.74
C LEU A 407 -8.11 26.01 5.56
N THR A 408 -7.06 25.50 4.93
CA THR A 408 -6.22 24.44 5.55
C THR A 408 -4.88 24.95 6.09
N ALA A 409 -4.34 26.06 5.58
CA ALA A 409 -3.07 26.61 6.09
C ALA A 409 -3.09 26.99 7.59
N PRO A 410 -4.18 27.54 8.16
CA PRO A 410 -4.26 27.77 9.61
C PRO A 410 -4.16 26.49 10.42
N LEU A 411 -4.46 25.35 9.82
CA LEU A 411 -4.36 24.03 10.44
C LEU A 411 -2.97 23.39 10.24
N GLY A 412 -2.07 24.05 9.52
CA GLY A 412 -0.73 23.57 9.21
C GLY A 412 -0.68 22.59 8.02
N LEU A 413 -1.63 22.67 7.12
CA LEU A 413 -1.69 21.95 5.86
C LEU A 413 -1.86 22.93 4.72
N SER A 414 -1.08 22.83 3.65
CA SER A 414 -1.28 23.65 2.46
C SER A 414 -0.80 22.93 1.20
N LEU A 415 -1.37 23.30 0.06
CA LEU A 415 -0.90 22.90 -1.26
C LEU A 415 0.24 23.81 -1.70
N ALA A 416 1.26 23.22 -2.32
CA ALA A 416 2.32 23.97 -2.98
C ALA A 416 1.94 24.27 -4.45
N PHE A 417 2.49 25.38 -4.97
CA PHE A 417 2.32 25.72 -6.39
C PHE A 417 3.26 24.90 -7.26
N ASP A 418 2.98 23.61 -7.37
CA ASP A 418 3.77 22.63 -8.10
C ASP A 418 2.88 21.50 -8.64
N SER A 419 3.53 20.57 -9.33
CA SER A 419 2.97 19.31 -9.74
C SER A 419 3.86 18.18 -9.24
N ALA A 420 3.33 17.33 -8.39
CA ALA A 420 4.00 16.11 -7.97
C ALA A 420 3.90 15.08 -9.11
N VAL A 421 5.04 14.69 -9.64
CA VAL A 421 5.13 13.79 -10.78
C VAL A 421 5.96 12.56 -10.42
N SER A 422 5.47 11.38 -10.77
CA SER A 422 6.21 10.13 -10.60
C SER A 422 7.22 9.91 -11.71
N LEU A 423 8.39 9.35 -11.36
CA LEU A 423 9.33 8.82 -12.34
C LEU A 423 8.90 7.46 -12.90
N ASP A 424 7.97 6.78 -12.25
CA ASP A 424 7.42 5.51 -12.71
C ASP A 424 6.05 5.72 -13.35
N PRO A 425 5.77 5.11 -14.50
CA PRO A 425 4.45 5.18 -15.11
C PRO A 425 3.36 4.73 -14.12
N GLY A 426 2.30 5.52 -13.99
CA GLY A 426 1.15 5.19 -13.15
C GLY A 426 1.47 5.06 -11.65
N TRP A 427 2.54 5.67 -11.15
CA TRP A 427 2.94 5.65 -9.74
C TRP A 427 3.21 4.25 -9.15
N SER A 428 3.25 3.22 -9.94
CA SER A 428 3.22 1.81 -9.53
C SER A 428 4.30 1.40 -8.50
N ARG A 429 5.41 2.13 -8.43
CA ARG A 429 6.51 1.89 -7.48
C ARG A 429 6.91 3.13 -6.69
N ALA A 430 6.33 4.27 -7.00
CA ALA A 430 6.66 5.53 -6.39
C ALA A 430 5.82 5.80 -5.16
N LEU A 431 4.59 5.30 -5.12
CA LEU A 431 3.63 5.59 -4.08
C LEU A 431 3.90 4.79 -2.81
N CYS A 432 3.86 5.46 -1.68
CA CYS A 432 4.04 4.87 -0.36
C CYS A 432 3.00 5.43 0.62
N VAL A 433 2.25 4.54 1.27
CA VAL A 433 1.44 4.89 2.44
C VAL A 433 2.31 4.73 3.67
N LEU A 434 2.49 5.81 4.44
CA LEU A 434 3.32 5.77 5.64
C LEU A 434 2.65 4.99 6.78
N PRO A 435 3.39 4.21 7.57
CA PRO A 435 2.86 3.66 8.82
C PRO A 435 2.46 4.78 9.82
N PRO A 436 1.40 4.62 10.62
CA PRO A 436 0.56 3.42 10.72
C PRO A 436 -0.54 3.30 9.67
N PHE A 437 -0.64 4.24 8.73
CA PHE A 437 -1.72 4.29 7.74
C PHE A 437 -1.62 3.14 6.72
N SER A 438 -0.41 2.64 6.44
CA SER A 438 -0.20 1.44 5.59
C SER A 438 -0.84 0.16 6.13
N GLU A 439 -1.27 0.18 7.38
CA GLU A 439 -2.05 -0.90 7.98
C GLU A 439 -3.53 -0.83 7.58
N ARG A 440 -3.97 0.35 7.10
CA ARG A 440 -5.35 0.63 6.69
C ARG A 440 -5.50 0.76 5.18
N PHE A 441 -4.50 1.32 4.50
CA PHE A 441 -4.54 1.65 3.08
C PHE A 441 -3.40 1.00 2.32
N ARG A 442 -3.70 0.47 1.15
CA ARG A 442 -2.70 -0.11 0.24
C ARG A 442 -2.36 0.90 -0.85
N PRO A 443 -1.07 1.07 -1.20
CA PRO A 443 -0.69 1.99 -2.27
C PRO A 443 -1.33 1.67 -3.63
N ILE A 444 -1.58 0.39 -3.90
CA ILE A 444 -2.16 -0.05 -5.17
C ILE A 444 -3.63 0.38 -5.35
N ASP A 445 -4.30 0.67 -4.24
CA ASP A 445 -5.71 1.05 -4.25
C ASP A 445 -5.87 2.58 -4.42
N VAL A 446 -4.78 3.32 -4.66
CA VAL A 446 -4.78 4.79 -4.74
C VAL A 446 -4.25 5.22 -6.10
N PRO A 447 -5.11 5.41 -7.09
CA PRO A 447 -4.72 5.86 -8.43
C PRO A 447 -4.40 7.36 -8.44
N VAL A 448 -3.18 7.72 -8.10
CA VAL A 448 -2.66 9.10 -8.23
C VAL A 448 -2.29 9.39 -9.68
N SER A 449 -2.60 10.59 -10.15
CA SER A 449 -2.16 11.07 -11.46
C SER A 449 -1.13 12.20 -11.33
N ILE A 450 -1.58 13.44 -11.34
CA ILE A 450 -0.75 14.63 -11.15
C ILE A 450 -1.46 15.48 -10.10
N GLY A 451 -0.82 15.73 -8.97
CA GLY A 451 -1.39 16.52 -7.89
C GLY A 451 -0.40 17.55 -7.37
N ALA A 452 -0.85 18.51 -6.57
CA ALA A 452 0.03 19.38 -5.82
C ALA A 452 0.77 18.59 -4.72
N SER A 453 1.99 18.98 -4.40
CA SER A 453 2.58 18.51 -3.16
C SER A 453 1.94 19.19 -1.94
N VAL A 454 1.74 18.43 -0.87
CA VAL A 454 1.19 18.94 0.39
C VAL A 454 2.33 19.38 1.32
N ASP A 455 2.30 20.64 1.71
CA ASP A 455 3.20 21.18 2.72
C ASP A 455 2.57 20.97 4.11
N ALA A 456 3.07 19.97 4.81
CA ALA A 456 2.60 19.60 6.13
C ALA A 456 3.51 20.21 7.22
N ALA A 457 2.95 20.92 8.18
CA ALA A 457 3.72 21.53 9.28
C ALA A 457 4.39 20.47 10.16
N VAL A 458 5.55 20.78 10.70
CA VAL A 458 6.20 19.94 11.71
C VAL A 458 5.50 20.13 13.05
N HIS A 459 4.47 19.36 13.29
CA HIS A 459 3.65 19.41 14.48
C HIS A 459 3.14 18.00 14.83
N PRO A 460 3.12 17.59 16.11
CA PRO A 460 2.69 16.24 16.51
C PRO A 460 1.27 15.85 16.07
N ALA A 461 0.39 16.82 15.86
CA ALA A 461 -0.96 16.59 15.38
C ALA A 461 -1.10 16.67 13.84
N VAL A 462 -0.01 16.80 13.09
CA VAL A 462 0.02 16.80 11.63
C VAL A 462 0.80 15.58 11.17
N ALA A 463 0.20 14.76 10.33
CA ALA A 463 0.79 13.51 9.90
C ALA A 463 0.63 13.32 8.38
N PRO A 464 1.71 13.38 7.60
CA PRO A 464 1.70 12.87 6.22
C PRO A 464 1.35 11.39 6.23
N PHE A 465 0.55 10.93 5.26
CA PHE A 465 0.23 9.52 5.15
C PHE A 465 0.38 8.96 3.73
N LEU A 466 0.30 9.78 2.69
CA LEU A 466 0.56 9.39 1.31
C LEU A 466 1.76 10.16 0.77
N VAL A 467 2.75 9.44 0.25
CA VAL A 467 4.04 10.01 -0.14
C VAL A 467 4.55 9.40 -1.44
N GLY A 468 5.05 10.22 -2.33
CA GLY A 468 5.76 9.80 -3.53
C GLY A 468 7.27 9.70 -3.28
N ARG A 469 7.82 8.49 -3.21
CA ARG A 469 9.26 8.27 -2.97
C ARG A 469 10.10 8.47 -4.22
N ARG A 470 9.62 8.02 -5.37
CA ARG A 470 10.26 8.19 -6.68
C ARG A 470 9.54 9.27 -7.48
N ALA A 471 9.24 10.36 -6.84
CA ALA A 471 8.54 11.49 -7.39
C ALA A 471 9.38 12.76 -7.26
N PHE A 472 9.07 13.73 -8.06
CA PHE A 472 9.64 15.06 -7.99
C PHE A 472 8.52 16.11 -7.97
N SER A 473 8.85 17.31 -7.55
CA SER A 473 7.96 18.46 -7.51
C SER A 473 8.38 19.36 -8.65
N ASP A 474 7.58 19.40 -9.71
CA ASP A 474 7.74 20.27 -10.87
C ASP A 474 7.06 21.61 -10.58
N PRO A 475 7.78 22.74 -10.46
CA PRO A 475 7.20 24.03 -10.14
C PRO A 475 6.16 24.46 -11.18
N GLY A 476 5.04 25.00 -10.71
CA GLY A 476 4.03 25.61 -11.59
C GLY A 476 4.58 26.84 -12.29
N VAL A 477 4.06 27.12 -13.49
CA VAL A 477 4.41 28.27 -14.32
C VAL A 477 3.19 29.15 -14.48
N ALA A 478 3.14 30.25 -13.75
CA ALA A 478 1.97 31.15 -13.68
C ALA A 478 1.55 31.73 -15.05
N GLU A 479 2.49 31.85 -15.97
CA GLU A 479 2.24 32.35 -17.32
C GLU A 479 1.67 31.30 -18.28
N ASN A 480 1.70 30.02 -17.89
CA ASN A 480 1.32 28.89 -18.75
C ASN A 480 -0.18 28.53 -18.61
N ILE A 481 -1.04 29.50 -18.84
CA ILE A 481 -2.49 29.38 -18.67
C ILE A 481 -3.08 28.29 -19.57
N GLU A 482 -2.60 28.20 -20.82
CA GLU A 482 -3.08 27.19 -21.80
C GLU A 482 -2.82 25.74 -21.37
N ARG A 483 -1.84 25.52 -20.52
CA ARG A 483 -1.49 24.20 -19.97
C ARG A 483 -1.78 24.11 -18.46
N ALA A 484 -2.82 24.78 -17.99
CA ALA A 484 -3.28 24.75 -16.60
C ALA A 484 -2.18 25.11 -15.58
N LEU A 485 -1.35 26.10 -15.91
CA LEU A 485 -0.21 26.59 -15.11
C LEU A 485 0.85 25.50 -14.80
N LEU A 486 0.84 24.41 -15.55
CA LEU A 486 1.81 23.32 -15.40
C LEU A 486 3.23 23.75 -15.78
N GLY A 487 4.23 23.16 -15.14
CA GLY A 487 5.60 23.17 -15.61
C GLY A 487 5.79 22.30 -16.85
N ASN A 488 6.92 21.63 -16.95
CA ASN A 488 7.22 20.77 -18.10
C ASN A 488 6.90 19.28 -17.86
N LEU A 489 6.55 18.91 -16.63
CA LEU A 489 6.28 17.55 -16.16
C LEU A 489 7.45 16.57 -16.36
N ALA A 490 8.65 17.11 -16.46
CA ALA A 490 9.89 16.36 -16.59
C ALA A 490 10.83 16.76 -15.46
N PHE A 491 11.59 15.79 -14.92
CA PHE A 491 12.52 16.10 -13.85
C PHE A 491 13.69 16.96 -14.33
N ASP A 492 13.78 18.16 -13.82
CA ASP A 492 14.87 19.09 -14.06
C ASP A 492 15.83 19.17 -12.87
N ARG A 493 17.08 19.48 -13.19
CA ARG A 493 18.09 19.72 -12.17
C ARG A 493 17.71 20.95 -11.33
N GLY A 494 17.68 20.78 -10.00
CA GLY A 494 17.32 21.83 -9.07
C GLY A 494 15.93 21.64 -8.47
N GLU A 495 15.13 20.76 -9.02
CA GLU A 495 13.83 20.40 -8.45
C GLU A 495 13.96 19.49 -7.23
N ARG A 496 12.93 19.52 -6.40
CA ARG A 496 12.82 18.62 -5.25
C ARG A 496 12.58 17.18 -5.74
N TYR A 497 13.33 16.24 -5.19
CA TYR A 497 13.21 14.83 -5.53
C TYR A 497 13.07 13.94 -4.29
N GLY A 498 12.18 12.97 -4.37
CA GLY A 498 11.93 11.95 -3.36
C GLY A 498 11.12 12.46 -2.17
N ASP A 499 10.34 11.57 -1.61
CA ASP A 499 9.50 11.80 -0.43
C ASP A 499 8.58 13.04 -0.56
N VAL A 500 7.96 13.20 -1.72
CA VAL A 500 6.96 14.25 -1.98
C VAL A 500 5.66 13.86 -1.28
N VAL A 501 5.18 14.69 -0.35
CA VAL A 501 3.92 14.44 0.36
C VAL A 501 2.75 14.74 -0.56
N LEU A 502 1.83 13.78 -0.73
CA LEU A 502 0.64 13.89 -1.59
C LEU A 502 -0.65 14.03 -0.76
N ALA A 503 -0.65 13.49 0.45
CA ALA A 503 -1.74 13.69 1.38
C ALA A 503 -1.26 13.70 2.83
N ALA A 504 -1.91 14.53 3.65
CA ALA A 504 -1.62 14.65 5.06
C ALA A 504 -2.90 14.88 5.87
N VAL A 505 -2.86 14.55 7.15
CA VAL A 505 -3.97 14.73 8.09
C VAL A 505 -3.58 15.65 9.23
N ARG A 506 -4.51 16.50 9.65
CA ARG A 506 -4.48 17.27 10.90
C ARG A 506 -5.49 16.67 11.88
N TYR A 507 -5.03 16.27 13.04
CA TYR A 507 -5.91 15.94 14.17
C TYR A 507 -6.30 17.22 14.89
N LEU A 508 -7.59 17.53 14.96
CA LEU A 508 -8.13 18.74 15.54
C LEU A 508 -9.24 18.39 16.54
N GLY A 509 -9.00 18.61 17.83
CA GLY A 509 -9.94 18.20 18.86
C GLY A 509 -10.14 16.66 18.85
N ARG A 510 -11.36 16.20 18.60
CA ARG A 510 -11.72 14.79 18.47
C ARG A 510 -11.77 14.31 17.02
N GLY A 511 -11.77 15.22 16.04
CA GLY A 511 -11.91 14.93 14.64
C GLY A 511 -10.61 15.05 13.85
N LYS A 512 -10.74 14.97 12.54
CA LYS A 512 -9.62 14.93 11.60
C LYS A 512 -9.91 15.78 10.38
N VAL A 513 -8.89 16.46 9.86
CA VAL A 513 -8.91 17.12 8.56
C VAL A 513 -7.89 16.43 7.68
N ALA A 514 -8.30 15.84 6.58
CA ALA A 514 -7.40 15.29 5.57
C ALA A 514 -7.33 16.22 4.36
N LEU A 515 -6.12 16.51 3.90
CA LEU A 515 -5.85 17.25 2.68
C LEU A 515 -5.16 16.34 1.67
N PHE A 516 -5.73 16.25 0.47
CA PHE A 516 -5.12 15.61 -0.71
C PHE A 516 -4.76 16.69 -1.73
N GLY A 517 -3.58 16.53 -2.32
CA GLY A 517 -3.12 17.38 -3.43
C GLY A 517 -3.51 16.86 -4.80
N ASP A 518 -4.20 15.74 -4.90
CA ASP A 518 -4.65 15.13 -6.15
C ASP A 518 -6.11 14.68 -6.03
N THR A 519 -6.95 15.19 -6.91
CA THR A 519 -8.36 14.80 -7.00
C THR A 519 -8.58 13.55 -7.84
N SER A 520 -7.59 13.11 -8.62
CA SER A 520 -7.73 11.99 -9.55
C SER A 520 -8.21 10.71 -8.89
N VAL A 521 -7.80 10.46 -7.62
CA VAL A 521 -8.21 9.29 -6.82
C VAL A 521 -9.74 9.20 -6.65
N PHE A 522 -10.42 10.37 -6.65
CA PHE A 522 -11.85 10.51 -6.33
C PHE A 522 -12.68 10.85 -7.56
N GLN A 523 -12.07 10.99 -8.73
CA GLN A 523 -12.80 11.18 -9.98
C GLN A 523 -13.58 9.93 -10.36
N SER A 524 -14.69 10.11 -11.04
CA SER A 524 -15.59 9.02 -11.45
C SER A 524 -14.86 7.89 -12.18
N SER A 525 -13.90 8.21 -13.05
CA SER A 525 -13.10 7.23 -13.77
C SER A 525 -12.16 6.40 -12.88
N ALA A 526 -11.67 6.96 -11.79
CA ALA A 526 -10.71 6.32 -10.90
C ALA A 526 -11.37 5.56 -9.75
N LEU A 527 -12.57 5.98 -9.34
CA LEU A 527 -13.30 5.35 -8.22
C LEU A 527 -13.59 3.88 -8.46
N ILE A 528 -13.72 3.46 -9.68
CA ILE A 528 -13.83 2.05 -10.08
C ILE A 528 -12.69 1.19 -9.49
N LEU A 529 -11.49 1.78 -9.29
CA LEU A 529 -10.32 1.14 -8.70
C LEU A 529 -10.13 1.48 -7.21
N SER A 530 -10.51 2.68 -6.80
CA SER A 530 -10.20 3.25 -5.48
C SER A 530 -11.33 3.19 -4.46
N TYR A 531 -12.46 2.54 -4.78
CA TYR A 531 -13.64 2.50 -3.90
C TYR A 531 -13.35 1.91 -2.51
N GLU A 532 -12.51 0.86 -2.41
CA GLU A 532 -12.10 0.29 -1.12
C GLU A 532 -11.28 1.30 -0.29
N PHE A 533 -10.39 2.02 -0.94
CA PHE A 533 -9.62 3.09 -0.30
C PHE A 533 -10.53 4.22 0.17
N THR A 534 -11.46 4.63 -0.70
CA THR A 534 -12.40 5.73 -0.44
C THR A 534 -13.33 5.42 0.73
N ASP A 535 -13.94 4.23 0.77
CA ASP A 535 -14.76 3.79 1.91
C ASP A 535 -13.93 3.71 3.21
N GLY A 536 -12.73 3.13 3.12
CA GLY A 536 -11.80 3.08 4.25
C GLY A 536 -11.43 4.47 4.76
N LEU A 537 -11.25 5.45 3.87
CA LEU A 537 -10.97 6.83 4.21
C LEU A 537 -12.15 7.51 4.89
N ILE A 538 -13.38 7.36 4.37
CA ILE A 538 -14.62 7.86 4.98
C ILE A 538 -14.73 7.35 6.41
N ARG A 539 -14.65 6.03 6.60
CA ARG A 539 -14.73 5.40 7.92
C ARG A 539 -13.64 5.84 8.87
N TRP A 540 -12.41 5.99 8.38
CA TRP A 540 -11.30 6.45 9.20
C TRP A 540 -11.42 7.91 9.61
N LEU A 541 -11.89 8.79 8.74
CA LEU A 541 -12.07 10.21 9.05
C LEU A 541 -13.17 10.42 10.09
N THR A 542 -14.23 9.62 10.03
CA THR A 542 -15.38 9.67 10.94
C THR A 542 -15.19 8.86 12.23
N ASP A 543 -14.09 8.15 12.34
CA ASP A 543 -13.70 7.46 13.57
C ASP A 543 -13.24 8.48 14.62
N GLY A 544 -14.14 8.88 15.51
CA GLY A 544 -13.95 9.94 16.52
C GLY A 544 -12.87 9.66 17.58
N THR A 545 -11.96 8.74 17.35
CA THR A 545 -10.80 8.53 18.19
C THR A 545 -9.77 9.62 17.87
N GLY A 546 -9.70 10.63 18.71
CA GLY A 546 -8.65 11.67 18.68
C GLY A 546 -7.27 11.04 18.91
N ALA A 547 -6.81 10.32 17.92
CA ALA A 547 -5.63 9.44 17.94
C ALA A 547 -4.29 10.18 17.96
N TRP A 548 -4.26 11.51 18.15
CA TRP A 548 -2.99 12.25 18.28
C TRP A 548 -2.18 11.84 19.53
N ARG A 549 -2.84 11.23 20.52
CA ARG A 549 -2.19 10.74 21.74
C ARG A 549 -1.38 9.47 21.50
N ALA A 550 -1.80 8.64 20.56
CA ALA A 550 -1.13 7.38 20.26
C ALA A 550 0.31 7.56 19.68
N PRO A 551 0.56 8.46 18.69
CA PRO A 551 1.92 8.73 18.24
C PRO A 551 2.84 9.25 19.34
N PHE A 552 2.32 10.09 20.24
CA PHE A 552 3.13 10.64 21.34
C PHE A 552 3.48 9.59 22.40
N ALA A 553 2.53 8.76 22.77
CA ALA A 553 2.77 7.64 23.67
C ALA A 553 3.72 6.60 23.02
N GLY A 554 3.58 6.34 21.72
CA GLY A 554 4.50 5.49 20.95
C GLY A 554 5.94 6.02 20.97
N VAL A 555 6.14 7.31 20.73
CA VAL A 555 7.47 7.94 20.79
C VAL A 555 8.06 7.87 22.18
N LEU A 556 7.29 8.23 23.22
CA LEU A 556 7.73 8.15 24.60
C LEU A 556 8.11 6.71 24.98
N ALA A 557 7.30 5.79 24.58
CA ALA A 557 7.50 4.38 24.79
C ALA A 557 8.81 3.89 24.15
N LEU A 558 9.08 4.30 22.91
CA LEU A 558 10.28 3.94 22.18
C LEU A 558 11.53 4.65 22.71
N LEU A 559 11.43 5.86 23.22
CA LEU A 559 12.51 6.54 23.94
C LEU A 559 12.87 5.82 25.24
N LEU A 560 11.86 5.29 25.95
CA LEU A 560 12.07 4.48 27.17
C LEU A 560 12.72 3.12 26.82
N LEU A 561 12.36 2.49 25.70
CA LEU A 561 13.05 1.29 25.17
C LEU A 561 14.50 1.60 24.80
N PHE A 562 14.71 2.71 24.11
CA PHE A 562 16.06 3.14 23.75
C PHE A 562 16.92 3.35 25.00
N GLY A 563 16.40 4.05 26.02
CA GLY A 563 17.07 4.20 27.31
C GLY A 563 17.35 2.86 27.98
N SER A 564 16.39 1.94 27.93
CA SER A 564 16.55 0.58 28.45
C SER A 564 17.61 -0.21 27.69
N ALA A 565 17.64 -0.14 26.37
CA ALA A 565 18.64 -0.83 25.52
C ALA A 565 20.06 -0.32 25.79
N LEU A 566 20.24 0.96 26.12
CA LEU A 566 21.52 1.52 26.53
C LEU A 566 22.03 0.93 27.87
N LEU A 567 21.13 0.47 28.73
CA LEU A 567 21.43 -0.08 30.06
C LEU A 567 21.66 -1.60 30.05
N LEU A 568 21.40 -2.30 28.95
CA LEU A 568 21.45 -3.77 28.76
C LEU A 568 22.88 -4.36 28.78
N ASP A 569 23.64 -4.09 29.84
CA ASP A 569 25.00 -4.63 29.99
C ASP A 569 25.06 -5.94 30.80
N ARG A 570 23.95 -6.42 31.35
CA ARG A 570 23.88 -7.68 32.12
C ARG A 570 22.95 -8.70 31.48
N PRO A 571 23.26 -10.01 31.62
CA PRO A 571 22.41 -11.06 31.07
C PRO A 571 20.97 -11.04 31.59
N ASP A 572 20.77 -10.67 32.84
CA ASP A 572 19.44 -10.59 33.48
C ASP A 572 18.63 -9.40 32.90
N ALA A 573 19.28 -8.30 32.59
CA ALA A 573 18.68 -7.16 31.90
C ALA A 573 18.41 -7.47 30.40
N LEU A 574 19.20 -8.34 29.79
CA LEU A 574 18.96 -8.84 28.43
C LEU A 574 17.63 -9.59 28.36
N VAL A 575 17.38 -10.51 29.31
CA VAL A 575 16.11 -11.27 29.36
C VAL A 575 14.92 -10.32 29.53
N SER A 576 15.01 -9.34 30.43
CA SER A 576 13.95 -8.34 30.63
C SER A 576 13.74 -7.46 29.38
N GLY A 577 14.83 -7.06 28.71
CA GLY A 577 14.78 -6.31 27.46
C GLY A 577 14.16 -7.10 26.30
N VAL A 578 14.47 -8.40 26.23
CA VAL A 578 13.88 -9.36 25.27
C VAL A 578 12.38 -9.47 25.48
N VAL A 579 11.96 -9.71 26.71
CA VAL A 579 10.53 -9.84 27.06
C VAL A 579 9.79 -8.55 26.71
N ALA A 580 10.38 -7.38 26.96
CA ALA A 580 9.79 -6.11 26.61
C ALA A 580 9.66 -5.92 25.09
N ILE A 581 10.73 -6.19 24.32
CA ILE A 581 10.71 -6.07 22.84
C ILE A 581 9.65 -7.02 22.27
N VAL A 582 9.60 -8.26 22.73
CA VAL A 582 8.64 -9.26 22.26
C VAL A 582 7.22 -8.88 22.63
N PHE A 583 6.99 -8.42 23.86
CA PHE A 583 5.67 -7.99 24.28
C PHE A 583 5.21 -6.75 23.52
N THR A 584 6.08 -5.75 23.34
CA THR A 584 5.79 -4.56 22.55
C THR A 584 5.51 -4.91 21.09
N ALA A 585 6.34 -5.76 20.49
CA ALA A 585 6.12 -6.25 19.15
C ALA A 585 4.80 -7.04 19.04
N GLY A 586 4.46 -7.85 20.04
CA GLY A 586 3.20 -8.58 20.10
C GLY A 586 1.98 -7.67 20.22
N VAL A 587 2.07 -6.63 21.06
CA VAL A 587 1.02 -5.60 21.16
C VAL A 587 0.88 -4.84 19.86
N LEU A 588 1.99 -4.37 19.25
CA LEU A 588 1.98 -3.70 17.95
C LEU A 588 1.39 -4.60 16.85
N CYS A 589 1.75 -5.87 16.83
CA CYS A 589 1.20 -6.84 15.89
C CYS A 589 -0.29 -7.09 16.12
N GLY A 590 -0.71 -7.25 17.36
CA GLY A 590 -2.12 -7.43 17.73
C GLY A 590 -2.97 -6.22 17.33
N THR A 591 -2.44 -4.99 17.49
CA THR A 591 -3.11 -3.76 17.04
C THR A 591 -3.21 -3.69 15.53
N THR A 592 -2.12 -4.03 14.82
CA THR A 592 -2.12 -4.07 13.35
C THR A 592 -3.18 -5.03 12.82
N ILE A 593 -3.26 -6.25 13.37
CA ILE A 593 -4.27 -7.24 12.96
C ILE A 593 -5.69 -6.75 13.30
N ALA A 594 -5.89 -6.09 14.43
CA ALA A 594 -7.19 -5.58 14.84
C ALA A 594 -7.65 -4.37 14.01
N VAL A 595 -6.72 -3.59 13.46
CA VAL A 595 -6.97 -2.38 12.67
C VAL A 595 -6.88 -2.65 11.16
N SER A 596 -6.42 -3.83 10.74
CA SER A 596 -6.39 -4.22 9.32
C SER A 596 -7.73 -3.90 8.65
N PRO A 597 -7.71 -3.31 7.43
CA PRO A 597 -8.93 -2.97 6.73
C PRO A 597 -9.82 -4.19 6.66
N LYS A 598 -11.03 -4.08 7.18
CA LYS A 598 -12.06 -5.05 6.84
C LYS A 598 -12.39 -4.82 5.38
N ASP A 599 -12.52 -5.89 4.64
CA ASP A 599 -13.01 -5.79 3.28
C ASP A 599 -14.32 -4.98 3.31
N VAL A 600 -14.49 -4.11 2.31
CA VAL A 600 -15.76 -3.42 2.09
C VAL A 600 -16.82 -4.52 2.04
N GLY A 601 -17.91 -4.33 2.77
CA GLY A 601 -19.05 -5.25 2.69
C GLY A 601 -19.55 -5.31 1.25
N PRO A 602 -20.40 -6.29 0.91
CA PRO A 602 -20.99 -6.36 -0.41
C PRO A 602 -21.68 -5.02 -0.72
N MET A 603 -21.32 -4.44 -1.85
CA MET A 603 -21.93 -3.20 -2.33
C MET A 603 -23.42 -3.40 -2.52
N THR A 604 -24.22 -2.40 -2.15
CA THR A 604 -25.68 -2.42 -2.26
C THR A 604 -26.14 -1.82 -3.59
N GLY A 605 -27.30 -2.28 -4.09
CA GLY A 605 -27.85 -1.83 -5.37
C GLY A 605 -27.32 -2.63 -6.58
N PRO A 606 -27.74 -2.26 -7.80
CA PRO A 606 -27.27 -2.90 -9.04
C PRO A 606 -25.84 -2.46 -9.30
N THR A 607 -24.89 -3.35 -9.03
CA THR A 607 -23.46 -3.11 -9.19
C THR A 607 -22.86 -4.03 -10.26
N ALA A 608 -21.73 -3.63 -10.82
CA ALA A 608 -20.97 -4.45 -11.76
C ALA A 608 -19.56 -4.70 -11.22
N LEU A 609 -19.29 -5.92 -10.82
CA LEU A 609 -17.97 -6.36 -10.39
C LEU A 609 -17.13 -6.75 -11.62
N ILE A 610 -16.04 -6.03 -11.87
CA ILE A 610 -15.03 -6.41 -12.86
C ILE A 610 -13.97 -7.24 -12.17
N ASP A 611 -13.85 -8.51 -12.54
CA ASP A 611 -12.93 -9.46 -11.92
C ASP A 611 -11.48 -9.21 -12.35
N ALA A 612 -10.67 -8.73 -11.43
CA ALA A 612 -9.22 -8.59 -11.57
C ALA A 612 -8.43 -9.63 -10.76
N GLY A 613 -9.09 -10.37 -9.90
CA GLY A 613 -8.48 -11.37 -9.03
C GLY A 613 -7.90 -12.55 -9.76
N HIS A 614 -8.51 -12.91 -10.91
CA HIS A 614 -8.09 -14.06 -11.70
C HIS A 614 -7.06 -13.73 -12.79
N GLY A 615 -6.38 -12.58 -12.65
CA GLY A 615 -5.34 -12.15 -13.57
C GLY A 615 -5.88 -12.14 -15.00
N ASN A 616 -5.89 -11.02 -15.61
CA ASN A 616 -6.40 -10.83 -16.95
C ASN A 616 -5.33 -10.13 -17.79
N LEU A 617 -5.55 -10.08 -19.08
CA LEU A 617 -4.69 -9.34 -20.02
C LEU A 617 -4.87 -7.84 -19.91
N ILE A 618 -5.69 -7.39 -18.97
CA ILE A 618 -6.08 -5.99 -18.77
C ILE A 618 -4.92 -5.22 -18.16
N ARG A 619 -4.67 -4.04 -18.67
CA ARG A 619 -3.87 -3.02 -18.01
C ARG A 619 -4.78 -2.09 -17.20
N TRP A 620 -4.41 -1.89 -15.94
CA TRP A 620 -5.12 -0.99 -15.03
C TRP A 620 -4.63 0.46 -15.16
N ASP A 621 -4.14 0.81 -16.33
CA ASP A 621 -3.84 2.18 -16.71
C ASP A 621 -5.05 2.72 -17.46
N PRO A 622 -5.77 3.68 -16.89
CA PRO A 622 -7.05 4.15 -17.41
C PRO A 622 -7.01 4.64 -18.85
N LEU A 623 -5.94 5.22 -19.27
CA LEU A 623 -5.79 5.75 -20.62
C LEU A 623 -5.21 4.76 -21.62
N HIS A 624 -4.93 3.51 -21.18
CA HIS A 624 -4.33 2.53 -22.05
C HIS A 624 -5.38 1.86 -22.94
N THR A 625 -5.04 1.57 -24.19
CA THR A 625 -5.92 0.89 -25.15
C THR A 625 -6.42 -0.46 -24.64
N SER A 626 -5.60 -1.20 -23.91
CA SER A 626 -5.99 -2.45 -23.25
C SER A 626 -6.58 -2.25 -21.84
N GLY A 627 -7.04 -1.05 -21.49
CA GLY A 627 -7.77 -0.76 -20.26
C GLY A 627 -9.22 -1.21 -20.32
N VAL A 628 -9.95 -1.07 -19.21
CA VAL A 628 -11.38 -1.42 -19.08
C VAL A 628 -12.24 -0.26 -18.58
N GLU A 629 -11.77 0.96 -18.71
CA GLU A 629 -12.57 2.13 -18.32
C GLU A 629 -13.79 2.28 -19.22
N GLY A 630 -13.62 2.04 -20.53
CA GLY A 630 -14.73 2.01 -21.46
C GLY A 630 -15.80 1.00 -21.07
N LEU A 631 -15.39 -0.17 -20.54
CA LEU A 631 -16.31 -1.13 -19.95
C LEU A 631 -17.03 -0.52 -18.74
N GLY A 632 -16.30 0.09 -17.81
CA GLY A 632 -16.87 0.74 -16.63
C GLY A 632 -17.88 1.82 -16.97
N VAL A 633 -17.54 2.71 -17.91
CA VAL A 633 -18.47 3.74 -18.43
C VAL A 633 -19.75 3.13 -19.00
N ASN A 634 -19.63 2.10 -19.81
CA ASN A 634 -20.80 1.47 -20.43
C ASN A 634 -21.62 0.63 -19.45
N LEU A 635 -21.01 0.04 -18.41
CA LEU A 635 -21.73 -0.56 -17.29
C LEU A 635 -22.54 0.51 -16.54
N ALA A 636 -21.96 1.69 -16.28
CA ALA A 636 -22.67 2.81 -15.66
C ALA A 636 -23.86 3.28 -16.50
N ARG A 637 -23.70 3.43 -17.83
CA ARG A 637 -24.79 3.79 -18.75
C ARG A 637 -25.93 2.76 -18.76
N ASN A 638 -25.65 1.54 -18.41
CA ASN A 638 -26.66 0.47 -18.29
C ASN A 638 -27.21 0.34 -16.85
N GLY A 639 -26.94 1.32 -15.97
CA GLY A 639 -27.53 1.40 -14.63
C GLY A 639 -26.81 0.56 -13.57
N PHE A 640 -25.58 0.11 -13.82
CA PHE A 640 -24.77 -0.60 -12.85
C PHE A 640 -23.66 0.30 -12.33
N LEU A 641 -23.42 0.32 -11.01
CA LEU A 641 -22.25 0.97 -10.45
C LEU A 641 -21.03 0.03 -10.61
N PRO A 642 -20.05 0.35 -11.47
CA PRO A 642 -18.94 -0.53 -11.76
C PRO A 642 -17.86 -0.46 -10.67
N PHE A 643 -17.21 -1.56 -10.34
CA PHE A 643 -16.04 -1.59 -9.48
C PHE A 643 -15.11 -2.77 -9.83
N VAL A 644 -13.81 -2.55 -9.66
CA VAL A 644 -12.78 -3.55 -9.94
C VAL A 644 -12.40 -4.28 -8.68
N HIS A 645 -12.44 -5.61 -8.71
CA HIS A 645 -12.12 -6.45 -7.57
C HIS A 645 -10.83 -7.23 -7.80
N HIS A 646 -9.81 -6.97 -6.97
CA HIS A 646 -8.47 -7.55 -7.11
C HIS A 646 -8.23 -8.83 -6.31
N LYS A 647 -9.24 -9.30 -5.58
CA LYS A 647 -9.16 -10.49 -4.71
C LYS A 647 -9.92 -11.66 -5.35
N GLY A 648 -9.85 -12.83 -4.72
CA GLY A 648 -10.74 -13.94 -5.09
C GLY A 648 -12.21 -13.62 -4.83
N LEU A 649 -13.11 -14.30 -5.54
CA LEU A 649 -14.56 -14.03 -5.50
C LEU A 649 -15.26 -14.58 -4.25
N VAL A 650 -14.61 -15.43 -3.46
CA VAL A 650 -15.20 -16.02 -2.24
C VAL A 650 -15.58 -14.95 -1.23
N GLY A 651 -16.86 -14.82 -0.94
CA GLY A 651 -17.39 -13.85 0.03
C GLY A 651 -17.37 -12.39 -0.45
N SER A 652 -17.11 -12.16 -1.76
CA SER A 652 -17.02 -10.83 -2.36
C SER A 652 -18.04 -10.61 -3.48
N LEU A 653 -18.89 -11.59 -3.77
CA LEU A 653 -19.93 -11.46 -4.78
C LEU A 653 -20.95 -10.39 -4.36
N PRO A 654 -21.38 -9.52 -5.28
CA PRO A 654 -22.34 -8.46 -5.00
C PRO A 654 -23.77 -9.02 -4.84
N SER A 655 -24.74 -8.14 -4.64
CA SER A 655 -26.16 -8.56 -4.58
C SER A 655 -26.59 -9.31 -5.88
N PRO A 656 -27.53 -10.25 -5.82
CA PRO A 656 -27.95 -10.99 -7.01
C PRO A 656 -28.54 -10.16 -8.16
N GLN A 657 -28.86 -8.91 -7.93
CA GLN A 657 -29.31 -7.98 -8.99
C GLN A 657 -28.16 -7.36 -9.79
N SER A 658 -26.94 -7.78 -9.52
CA SER A 658 -25.71 -7.26 -10.06
C SER A 658 -25.16 -8.12 -11.19
N VAL A 659 -24.08 -7.66 -11.81
CA VAL A 659 -23.34 -8.40 -12.83
C VAL A 659 -21.89 -8.60 -12.42
N VAL A 660 -21.33 -9.76 -12.72
CA VAL A 660 -19.90 -10.03 -12.67
C VAL A 660 -19.39 -10.14 -14.09
N VAL A 661 -18.36 -9.35 -14.41
CA VAL A 661 -17.70 -9.37 -15.72
C VAL A 661 -16.26 -9.82 -15.56
N SER A 662 -15.93 -10.97 -16.14
CA SER A 662 -14.58 -11.52 -16.13
C SER A 662 -13.99 -11.47 -17.53
N VAL A 663 -13.03 -10.55 -17.73
CA VAL A 663 -12.43 -10.28 -19.04
C VAL A 663 -11.12 -11.06 -19.19
N ALA A 664 -11.14 -12.07 -20.06
CA ALA A 664 -9.99 -12.90 -20.43
C ALA A 664 -9.15 -13.37 -19.20
N PRO A 665 -9.74 -14.07 -18.23
CA PRO A 665 -9.02 -14.51 -17.04
C PRO A 665 -7.90 -15.49 -17.39
N THR A 666 -6.74 -15.32 -16.75
CA THR A 666 -5.53 -16.12 -16.96
C THR A 666 -5.19 -17.05 -15.80
N ARG A 667 -5.96 -16.96 -14.70
CA ARG A 667 -5.87 -17.84 -13.53
C ARG A 667 -7.15 -18.62 -13.35
N SER A 668 -7.03 -19.84 -12.88
CA SER A 668 -8.18 -20.71 -12.62
C SER A 668 -8.99 -20.24 -11.43
N TYR A 669 -10.31 -20.31 -11.53
CA TYR A 669 -11.19 -20.25 -10.38
C TYR A 669 -10.98 -21.50 -9.50
N SER A 670 -10.97 -21.31 -8.19
CA SER A 670 -11.00 -22.44 -7.26
C SER A 670 -12.38 -23.13 -7.31
N GLN A 671 -12.45 -24.40 -6.93
CA GLN A 671 -13.71 -25.14 -6.85
C GLN A 671 -14.75 -24.51 -5.91
N ARG A 672 -14.29 -23.73 -4.94
CA ARG A 672 -15.18 -22.98 -4.07
C ARG A 672 -15.74 -21.75 -4.80
N GLU A 673 -14.91 -21.02 -5.52
CA GLU A 673 -15.35 -19.87 -6.31
C GLU A 673 -16.32 -20.25 -7.38
N ILE A 674 -16.07 -21.36 -8.09
CA ILE A 674 -16.99 -21.88 -9.12
C ILE A 674 -18.35 -22.16 -8.50
N ARG A 675 -18.40 -22.86 -7.37
CA ARG A 675 -19.63 -23.18 -6.67
C ARG A 675 -20.35 -21.93 -6.19
N ASP A 676 -19.65 -21.04 -5.46
CA ASP A 676 -20.22 -19.80 -4.93
C ASP A 676 -20.76 -18.91 -6.08
N LEU A 677 -20.05 -18.89 -7.23
CA LEU A 677 -20.43 -18.14 -8.41
C LEU A 677 -21.69 -18.70 -9.10
N LEU A 678 -21.78 -20.04 -9.25
CA LEU A 678 -22.96 -20.69 -9.84
C LEU A 678 -24.19 -20.56 -8.93
N GLU A 679 -24.06 -20.72 -7.62
CA GLU A 679 -25.11 -20.45 -6.64
C GLU A 679 -25.58 -19.00 -6.71
N TRP A 680 -24.65 -18.05 -6.82
CA TRP A 680 -24.99 -16.63 -6.96
C TRP A 680 -25.71 -16.31 -8.27
N VAL A 681 -25.34 -16.97 -9.37
CA VAL A 681 -26.08 -16.87 -10.64
C VAL A 681 -27.48 -17.47 -10.50
N GLU A 682 -27.62 -18.62 -9.83
CA GLU A 682 -28.93 -19.26 -9.61
C GLU A 682 -29.88 -18.35 -8.84
N ASP A 683 -29.36 -17.55 -7.90
CA ASP A 683 -30.08 -16.54 -7.12
C ASP A 683 -30.43 -15.26 -7.92
N GLY A 684 -30.02 -15.13 -9.17
CA GLY A 684 -30.38 -14.03 -10.07
C GLY A 684 -29.22 -13.17 -10.55
N GLY A 685 -27.98 -13.53 -10.25
CA GLY A 685 -26.77 -12.83 -10.71
C GLY A 685 -26.56 -12.98 -12.22
N GLY A 686 -25.98 -11.96 -12.86
CA GLY A 686 -25.55 -11.99 -14.25
C GLY A 686 -24.04 -12.22 -14.34
N LEU A 687 -23.59 -13.26 -15.02
CA LEU A 687 -22.17 -13.53 -15.25
C LEU A 687 -21.83 -13.38 -16.74
N ILE A 688 -20.87 -12.50 -17.04
CA ILE A 688 -20.32 -12.36 -18.40
C ILE A 688 -18.84 -12.74 -18.36
N VAL A 689 -18.44 -13.73 -19.16
CA VAL A 689 -17.05 -14.18 -19.27
C VAL A 689 -16.59 -14.04 -20.72
N THR A 690 -15.50 -13.32 -20.93
CA THR A 690 -14.82 -13.30 -22.22
C THR A 690 -13.65 -14.26 -22.20
N THR A 691 -13.45 -15.04 -23.25
CA THR A 691 -12.40 -16.05 -23.31
C THR A 691 -11.96 -16.34 -24.75
N GLY A 692 -10.75 -16.81 -24.89
CA GLY A 692 -10.23 -17.41 -26.12
C GLY A 692 -9.50 -18.71 -25.80
N TRP A 693 -8.97 -19.38 -26.81
CA TRP A 693 -8.18 -20.59 -26.59
C TRP A 693 -7.02 -20.43 -25.62
N PRO A 694 -6.28 -19.30 -25.61
CA PRO A 694 -5.19 -19.09 -24.62
C PRO A 694 -5.65 -19.14 -23.17
N GLN A 695 -6.88 -18.71 -22.86
CA GLN A 695 -7.47 -18.69 -21.53
C GLN A 695 -8.15 -20.00 -21.15
N SER A 696 -8.48 -20.86 -22.15
CA SER A 696 -9.27 -22.07 -21.93
C SER A 696 -8.63 -23.03 -20.92
N THR A 697 -7.31 -23.12 -20.86
CA THR A 697 -6.61 -23.96 -19.89
C THR A 697 -6.83 -23.46 -18.45
N ALA A 698 -6.78 -22.16 -18.21
CA ALA A 698 -7.02 -21.56 -16.91
C ALA A 698 -8.49 -21.74 -16.49
N LEU A 699 -9.39 -21.58 -17.44
CA LEU A 699 -10.84 -21.70 -17.21
C LEU A 699 -11.37 -23.13 -17.29
N ALA A 700 -10.57 -24.13 -17.66
CA ALA A 700 -11.02 -25.50 -17.93
C ALA A 700 -11.94 -26.08 -16.85
N PRO A 701 -11.70 -25.95 -15.54
CA PRO A 701 -12.63 -26.47 -14.55
C PRO A 701 -14.00 -25.79 -14.61
N PHE A 702 -14.03 -24.47 -14.74
CA PHE A 702 -15.26 -23.67 -14.82
C PHE A 702 -16.03 -23.99 -16.12
N LEU A 703 -15.35 -23.97 -17.27
CA LEU A 703 -15.96 -24.23 -18.55
C LEU A 703 -16.54 -25.65 -18.64
N ALA A 704 -15.85 -26.64 -18.02
CA ALA A 704 -16.37 -28.01 -17.95
C ALA A 704 -17.65 -28.11 -17.12
N ASP A 705 -17.70 -27.42 -15.95
CA ASP A 705 -18.87 -27.43 -15.07
C ASP A 705 -20.08 -26.76 -15.72
N ILE A 706 -19.87 -25.77 -16.58
CA ILE A 706 -20.97 -25.13 -17.33
C ILE A 706 -21.27 -25.76 -18.69
N GLY A 707 -20.47 -26.72 -19.18
CA GLY A 707 -20.70 -27.45 -20.42
C GLY A 707 -20.33 -26.67 -21.69
N ILE A 708 -19.22 -25.95 -21.67
CA ILE A 708 -18.65 -25.20 -22.82
C ILE A 708 -17.20 -25.65 -23.05
N SER A 709 -16.81 -25.73 -24.33
CA SER A 709 -15.40 -25.75 -24.72
C SER A 709 -15.12 -24.68 -25.77
N VAL A 710 -13.85 -24.22 -25.82
CA VAL A 710 -13.37 -23.22 -26.77
C VAL A 710 -12.58 -23.94 -27.85
N SER A 711 -12.91 -23.71 -29.12
CA SER A 711 -12.17 -24.30 -30.25
C SER A 711 -10.71 -23.81 -30.27
N PRO A 712 -9.73 -24.67 -30.58
CA PRO A 712 -8.35 -24.26 -30.74
C PRO A 712 -8.07 -23.41 -31.98
N VAL A 713 -9.00 -23.36 -32.90
CA VAL A 713 -8.87 -22.65 -34.18
C VAL A 713 -9.63 -21.32 -34.12
N PRO A 714 -8.92 -20.18 -34.16
CA PRO A 714 -9.59 -18.87 -34.16
C PRO A 714 -10.24 -18.58 -35.51
N LEU A 715 -11.32 -17.81 -35.47
CA LEU A 715 -11.91 -17.18 -36.66
C LEU A 715 -11.26 -15.85 -37.01
N GLY A 716 -10.47 -15.30 -36.10
CA GLY A 716 -9.88 -13.95 -36.26
C GLY A 716 -10.89 -12.83 -35.99
N ALA A 717 -10.71 -11.71 -36.69
CA ALA A 717 -11.63 -10.59 -36.58
C ALA A 717 -12.91 -10.87 -37.39
N VAL A 718 -14.05 -10.85 -36.71
CA VAL A 718 -15.36 -11.18 -37.32
C VAL A 718 -16.45 -10.19 -36.86
N ARG A 719 -17.55 -10.19 -37.58
CA ARG A 719 -18.79 -9.47 -37.26
C ARG A 719 -19.92 -10.47 -37.11
N PRO A 720 -20.25 -10.93 -35.92
CA PRO A 720 -21.30 -11.90 -35.70
C PRO A 720 -22.72 -11.28 -35.90
N ASP A 721 -23.63 -12.09 -36.36
CA ASP A 721 -25.05 -11.82 -36.22
C ASP A 721 -25.48 -12.13 -34.80
N VAL A 722 -25.94 -11.10 -34.09
CA VAL A 722 -26.37 -11.20 -32.68
C VAL A 722 -27.88 -11.12 -32.60
N VAL A 723 -28.47 -12.06 -31.88
CA VAL A 723 -29.92 -12.10 -31.67
C VAL A 723 -30.39 -10.82 -31.00
N SER A 724 -31.45 -10.19 -31.50
CA SER A 724 -32.02 -8.95 -31.00
C SER A 724 -31.15 -7.71 -31.15
N LEU A 725 -30.13 -7.73 -31.98
CA LEU A 725 -29.28 -6.61 -32.28
C LEU A 725 -29.29 -6.31 -33.80
N ASP A 726 -29.69 -5.12 -34.17
CA ASP A 726 -29.79 -4.70 -35.57
C ASP A 726 -28.42 -4.30 -36.18
N VAL A 727 -27.38 -4.16 -35.34
CA VAL A 727 -26.03 -3.81 -35.75
C VAL A 727 -25.07 -4.98 -35.53
N GLN A 728 -24.05 -5.11 -36.35
CA GLN A 728 -23.05 -6.19 -36.26
C GLN A 728 -21.85 -5.70 -35.44
N PRO A 729 -21.70 -6.16 -34.19
CA PRO A 729 -20.52 -5.84 -33.38
C PRO A 729 -19.24 -6.44 -34.00
N GLN A 730 -18.11 -5.88 -33.69
CA GLN A 730 -16.81 -6.37 -34.11
C GLN A 730 -16.13 -7.13 -32.97
N LEU A 731 -15.91 -8.44 -33.16
CA LEU A 731 -15.05 -9.24 -32.30
C LEU A 731 -13.64 -9.24 -32.89
N PRO A 732 -12.64 -8.65 -32.23
CA PRO A 732 -11.30 -8.50 -32.78
C PRO A 732 -10.53 -9.82 -32.86
N SER A 733 -10.88 -10.80 -32.03
CA SER A 733 -10.19 -12.10 -31.97
C SER A 733 -11.17 -13.18 -31.55
N ALA A 734 -12.07 -13.57 -32.47
CA ALA A 734 -13.14 -14.53 -32.21
C ALA A 734 -12.67 -15.97 -32.19
N TRP A 735 -13.24 -16.74 -31.27
CA TRP A 735 -13.02 -18.18 -31.09
C TRP A 735 -14.37 -18.89 -31.04
N PRO A 736 -14.60 -19.97 -31.84
CA PRO A 736 -15.82 -20.76 -31.76
C PRO A 736 -16.02 -21.38 -30.38
N LEU A 737 -17.25 -21.38 -29.93
CA LEU A 737 -17.69 -22.02 -28.69
C LEU A 737 -18.44 -23.30 -29.04
N GLU A 738 -18.01 -24.42 -28.49
CA GLU A 738 -18.74 -25.66 -28.53
C GLU A 738 -19.56 -25.80 -27.27
N THR A 739 -20.89 -25.91 -27.39
CA THR A 739 -21.81 -25.79 -26.27
C THR A 739 -22.66 -27.05 -26.11
N SER A 740 -22.99 -27.40 -24.87
CA SER A 740 -24.04 -28.39 -24.59
C SER A 740 -25.42 -27.86 -25.00
N PRO A 741 -26.44 -28.74 -25.19
CA PRO A 741 -27.77 -28.32 -25.65
C PRO A 741 -28.52 -27.29 -24.76
N GLU A 742 -28.06 -27.09 -23.57
CA GLU A 742 -28.63 -26.15 -22.60
C GLU A 742 -28.28 -24.67 -22.90
N TRP A 743 -27.38 -24.48 -23.86
CA TRP A 743 -26.90 -23.15 -24.25
C TRP A 743 -27.63 -22.68 -25.51
N ALA A 744 -28.05 -21.42 -25.49
CA ALA A 744 -28.58 -20.77 -26.68
C ALA A 744 -27.45 -19.97 -27.39
N PRO A 745 -27.34 -20.10 -28.73
CA PRO A 745 -26.43 -19.28 -29.49
C PRO A 745 -26.99 -17.85 -29.56
N LEU A 746 -26.33 -16.89 -28.89
CA LEU A 746 -26.71 -15.49 -28.92
C LEU A 746 -26.05 -14.77 -30.10
N GLY A 747 -24.81 -15.11 -30.45
CA GLY A 747 -24.07 -14.55 -31.57
C GLY A 747 -23.40 -15.65 -32.40
N SER A 748 -23.55 -15.58 -33.70
CA SER A 748 -23.02 -16.59 -34.64
C SER A 748 -22.38 -15.95 -35.87
N VAL A 749 -21.44 -16.65 -36.46
CA VAL A 749 -20.74 -16.26 -37.68
C VAL A 749 -20.86 -17.39 -38.71
N GLU A 750 -21.15 -17.07 -39.94
CA GLU A 750 -21.01 -17.99 -41.07
C GLU A 750 -19.61 -17.89 -41.67
N TRP A 751 -18.90 -19.00 -41.68
CA TRP A 751 -17.55 -19.09 -42.21
C TRP A 751 -17.36 -20.42 -42.93
N ASP A 752 -16.97 -20.37 -44.19
CA ASP A 752 -16.71 -21.54 -45.04
C ASP A 752 -17.90 -22.56 -45.03
N ASP A 753 -19.12 -22.04 -45.28
CA ASP A 753 -20.41 -22.76 -45.29
C ASP A 753 -20.80 -23.43 -43.95
N ALA A 754 -20.08 -23.12 -42.87
CA ALA A 754 -20.43 -23.57 -41.54
C ALA A 754 -20.80 -22.38 -40.61
N ARG A 755 -21.74 -22.65 -39.71
CA ARG A 755 -22.16 -21.66 -38.72
C ARG A 755 -21.47 -21.93 -37.36
N TYR A 756 -20.75 -20.94 -36.87
CA TYR A 756 -20.02 -21.01 -35.62
C TYR A 756 -20.63 -20.10 -34.55
N THR A 757 -20.89 -20.63 -33.37
CA THR A 757 -21.31 -19.85 -32.21
C THR A 757 -20.08 -19.17 -31.61
N VAL A 758 -20.14 -17.84 -31.46
CA VAL A 758 -19.08 -17.03 -30.80
C VAL A 758 -19.55 -16.30 -29.56
N ILE A 759 -20.88 -16.21 -29.35
CA ILE A 759 -21.51 -15.74 -28.13
C ILE A 759 -22.62 -16.72 -27.78
N ALA A 760 -22.57 -17.22 -26.54
CA ALA A 760 -23.57 -18.18 -26.06
C ALA A 760 -24.09 -17.73 -24.68
N GLU A 761 -25.38 -17.99 -24.45
CA GLU A 761 -26.01 -17.71 -23.14
C GLU A 761 -26.72 -18.96 -22.60
N ARG A 762 -26.78 -19.03 -21.27
CA ARG A 762 -27.51 -20.05 -20.51
C ARG A 762 -28.18 -19.42 -19.31
N SER A 763 -29.47 -19.66 -19.14
CA SER A 763 -30.22 -19.31 -17.94
C SER A 763 -30.01 -20.37 -16.85
N ILE A 764 -29.71 -19.97 -15.64
CA ILE A 764 -29.56 -20.85 -14.47
C ILE A 764 -30.36 -20.20 -13.32
N GLY A 765 -31.41 -20.89 -12.87
CA GLY A 765 -32.30 -20.33 -11.85
C GLY A 765 -32.90 -18.99 -12.27
N LEU A 766 -32.69 -17.95 -11.50
CA LEU A 766 -33.15 -16.58 -11.77
C LEU A 766 -32.10 -15.73 -12.53
N GLY A 767 -30.90 -16.23 -12.70
CA GLY A 767 -29.80 -15.53 -13.37
C GLY A 767 -29.39 -16.15 -14.69
N ARG A 768 -28.28 -15.67 -15.21
CA ARG A 768 -27.74 -16.15 -16.50
C ARG A 768 -26.23 -16.06 -16.58
N ILE A 769 -25.67 -16.91 -17.43
CA ILE A 769 -24.27 -16.85 -17.84
C ILE A 769 -24.20 -16.53 -19.32
N VAL A 770 -23.34 -15.59 -19.69
CA VAL A 770 -22.98 -15.28 -21.06
C VAL A 770 -21.50 -15.55 -21.24
N VAL A 771 -21.15 -16.32 -22.26
CA VAL A 771 -19.75 -16.55 -22.64
C VAL A 771 -19.50 -15.95 -24.01
N VAL A 772 -18.50 -15.11 -24.14
CA VAL A 772 -18.07 -14.49 -25.39
C VAL A 772 -16.73 -15.10 -25.77
N GLY A 773 -16.68 -15.76 -26.91
CA GLY A 773 -15.49 -16.34 -27.51
C GLY A 773 -14.59 -15.28 -28.14
N ASP A 774 -14.23 -14.27 -27.37
CA ASP A 774 -13.29 -13.20 -27.72
C ASP A 774 -12.62 -12.70 -26.44
N ASN A 775 -11.35 -12.37 -26.47
CA ASN A 775 -10.61 -11.95 -25.28
C ASN A 775 -10.37 -10.43 -25.21
N GLY A 776 -10.76 -9.67 -26.20
CA GLY A 776 -10.48 -8.23 -26.31
C GLY A 776 -11.69 -7.33 -26.54
N VAL A 777 -12.89 -7.88 -26.78
CA VAL A 777 -14.07 -7.09 -27.17
C VAL A 777 -14.45 -5.98 -26.18
N PHE A 778 -14.16 -6.13 -24.89
CA PHE A 778 -14.47 -5.16 -23.85
C PHE A 778 -13.29 -4.31 -23.41
N LEU A 779 -12.18 -4.38 -24.12
CA LEU A 779 -11.06 -3.45 -23.89
C LEU A 779 -11.39 -2.07 -24.48
N ASN A 780 -10.77 -1.01 -23.94
CA ASN A 780 -10.98 0.36 -24.40
C ASN A 780 -10.86 0.49 -25.93
N GLU A 781 -9.83 -0.14 -26.53
CA GLU A 781 -9.58 -0.10 -27.98
C GLU A 781 -10.69 -0.69 -28.84
N ASN A 782 -11.61 -1.46 -28.27
CA ASN A 782 -12.70 -2.11 -28.99
C ASN A 782 -14.09 -1.69 -28.48
N LEU A 783 -14.15 -0.90 -27.43
CA LEU A 783 -15.40 -0.47 -26.81
C LEU A 783 -15.53 1.05 -26.79
N GLU A 784 -14.80 1.70 -25.91
CA GLU A 784 -14.80 3.17 -25.77
C GLU A 784 -13.49 3.64 -25.13
N GLY A 785 -12.93 4.70 -25.67
CA GLY A 785 -11.77 5.36 -25.13
C GLY A 785 -11.90 6.87 -25.22
N LYS A 786 -10.83 7.58 -24.95
CA LYS A 786 -10.82 9.03 -25.05
C LYS A 786 -11.02 9.42 -26.52
N ASP A 787 -12.03 10.23 -26.77
CA ASP A 787 -12.40 10.80 -28.09
C ASP A 787 -12.96 9.81 -29.11
N TYR A 788 -13.27 8.55 -28.71
CA TYR A 788 -13.92 7.58 -29.61
C TYR A 788 -14.81 6.59 -28.87
N ALA A 789 -15.81 6.04 -29.56
CA ALA A 789 -16.62 4.90 -29.09
C ALA A 789 -17.06 4.04 -30.26
N TYR A 790 -17.03 2.71 -30.09
CA TYR A 790 -17.55 1.76 -31.06
C TYR A 790 -19.01 1.44 -30.72
N VAL A 791 -19.93 2.13 -31.39
CA VAL A 791 -21.36 2.09 -31.10
C VAL A 791 -21.91 0.66 -31.18
N GLU A 792 -21.41 -0.14 -32.12
CA GLU A 792 -21.86 -1.53 -32.30
C GLU A 792 -21.45 -2.42 -31.12
N ASN A 793 -20.27 -2.21 -30.57
CA ASN A 793 -19.78 -2.98 -29.40
C ASN A 793 -20.39 -2.49 -28.10
N THR A 794 -20.68 -1.18 -27.98
CA THR A 794 -21.44 -0.67 -26.82
C THR A 794 -22.87 -1.19 -26.84
N ALA A 795 -23.51 -1.29 -28.04
CA ALA A 795 -24.82 -1.88 -28.20
C ALA A 795 -24.81 -3.40 -27.88
N LEU A 796 -23.75 -4.13 -28.28
CA LEU A 796 -23.56 -5.53 -27.86
C LEU A 796 -23.55 -5.63 -26.31
N LEU A 797 -22.72 -4.87 -25.63
CA LEU A 797 -22.63 -4.90 -24.18
C LEU A 797 -24.00 -4.60 -23.52
N SER A 798 -24.71 -3.59 -24.02
CA SER A 798 -26.03 -3.26 -23.56
C SER A 798 -27.03 -4.43 -23.74
N THR A 799 -26.96 -5.13 -24.87
CA THR A 799 -27.78 -6.33 -25.14
C THR A 799 -27.42 -7.46 -24.16
N LEU A 800 -26.12 -7.65 -23.90
CA LEU A 800 -25.66 -8.66 -22.93
C LEU A 800 -26.04 -8.33 -21.48
N LEU A 801 -26.25 -7.07 -21.15
CA LEU A 801 -26.64 -6.61 -19.80
C LEU A 801 -28.16 -6.60 -19.61
N SER A 802 -28.95 -6.42 -20.70
CA SER A 802 -30.39 -6.38 -20.62
C SER A 802 -30.95 -7.74 -20.17
N ARG A 803 -31.82 -7.72 -19.14
CA ARG A 803 -32.52 -8.93 -18.70
C ARG A 803 -33.51 -9.38 -19.79
N PRO A 804 -33.69 -10.68 -20.02
CA PRO A 804 -34.80 -11.16 -20.85
C PRO A 804 -36.11 -10.59 -20.28
N ARG A 805 -36.91 -9.91 -21.11
CA ARG A 805 -38.25 -9.44 -20.75
C ARG A 805 -39.15 -10.65 -20.47
N GLY A 806 -39.19 -11.15 -19.25
CA GLY A 806 -39.96 -12.34 -18.89
C GLY A 806 -40.23 -12.53 -17.41
N VAL A 807 -39.64 -11.71 -16.55
CA VAL A 807 -40.01 -11.70 -15.13
C VAL A 807 -40.66 -10.35 -14.83
N GLU A 808 -41.98 -10.31 -14.85
CA GLU A 808 -42.72 -9.19 -14.29
C GLU A 808 -42.32 -9.02 -12.82
N ASP A 809 -41.91 -7.80 -12.47
CA ASP A 809 -41.61 -7.38 -11.11
C ASP A 809 -42.85 -7.71 -10.24
N PRO A 810 -42.75 -8.50 -9.18
CA PRO A 810 -43.85 -8.64 -8.26
C PRO A 810 -43.98 -7.31 -7.49
N SER A 811 -44.92 -6.49 -7.93
CA SER A 811 -45.34 -5.24 -7.30
C SER A 811 -45.64 -5.37 -5.82
#